data_9256811db860c02c9a9d8202482dd0f7
#
_entry.id   9256811db860c02c9a9d8202482dd0f7
#
_cell.length_a   1.000
_cell.length_b   1.000
_cell.length_c   1.000
_cell.angle_alpha   90.00
_cell.angle_beta   90.00
_cell.angle_gamma   90.00
#
_symmetry.space_group_name_H-M   'P 1'
#
loop_
_entity.id
_entity.type
_entity.pdbx_description
1 polymer ?
#
loop_
_entity_poly.entity_id
_entity_poly.type
_entity_poly.pdbx_seq_one_letter_code
_entity_poly.pdbx_strand_id
1 'polypeptide(L)'
;MEGLKFYARLLWRPPRETLLFALRTVAAGLLTLYLAFLFDLEQPKWALMTVVIVSQPLAGMALKRSFAQVLGTFAGAVVAVLIMALFAQQPLPFFVALGLWLALCTAGGTLLRYTDSHAFVLSGFTAVIVAVLSIPDPENTFMLAVVRVTETLLGVACVALVSLLSARPQAVAKGYFAQVDGLIRSTARHAAAVIRGDEGDESFNQRQMQLVASITALDGLRRHLYFDAPNLRRADGLVQLLGNLLVLMASRLLLLRQHRLLVRAHWVGPLPADIQALLDRALRVLDALAEQGRAVPSEVLEEFQAVRQAFDAAATRAESYDEALSSALRPQVAILRWEYARLFQRLGEVLELNDAIQSGRQASSFYRRGQAQALHLDWALASMNAVRAFVALSCAAWLWITSAWNGALSSLLLVGVMCSLMATFPRPLLAAQNFLRGLLLAILISAALLFVLLPASAEFEWLALWMALLLYVVAVGLSSPLSAGIAMGIGLETLLMVAPQNIAVYYSNASQWFEFVGGFLAAAVLAVLVFALVYPFRAGPRLRRLLYLSRQDVAEMSRCEASEAQRFAFETRMIDRLAVMVGLLPASQEPAAAERFQCALGCVVMGVALNRLREPLHDAGVVPLELQPLLGEALREVAAYIAGGADAPRQDLALAALRRFGRGLEALLAQPSKDLGATRQRFIMNVAVLILQQSLQRYRTLLEEDRGAPAVVEEPEEEGGHAR
;
A
#
# COMPACT_ATOMS: atom_id res chain seq x y z
N MET A 1 25.13 2.34 5.54
CA MET A 1 26.24 1.81 4.72
C MET A 1 25.78 0.74 3.73
N GLU A 2 24.84 -0.12 4.07
CA GLU A 2 24.36 -1.19 3.16
C GLU A 2 23.77 -0.66 1.85
N GLY A 3 22.95 0.39 1.89
CA GLY A 3 22.38 1.00 0.68
C GLY A 3 23.43 1.53 -0.30
N LEU A 4 24.50 2.12 0.18
CA LEU A 4 25.59 2.62 -0.69
C LEU A 4 26.41 1.47 -1.30
N LYS A 5 26.70 0.43 -0.52
CA LYS A 5 27.38 -0.78 -1.02
C LYS A 5 26.52 -1.52 -2.05
N PHE A 6 25.22 -1.57 -1.82
CA PHE A 6 24.25 -2.13 -2.78
C PHE A 6 24.23 -1.32 -4.07
N TYR A 7 24.16 0.01 -3.96
CA TYR A 7 24.16 0.90 -5.11
C TYR A 7 25.44 0.77 -5.96
N ALA A 8 26.60 0.73 -5.32
CA ALA A 8 27.86 0.52 -6.02
C ALA A 8 27.91 -0.82 -6.79
N ARG A 9 27.37 -1.91 -6.21
CA ARG A 9 27.26 -3.20 -6.92
C ARG A 9 26.30 -3.11 -8.10
N LEU A 10 25.18 -2.41 -7.95
CA LEU A 10 24.18 -2.23 -9.00
C LEU A 10 24.75 -1.43 -10.19
N LEU A 11 25.57 -0.41 -9.92
CA LEU A 11 26.28 0.36 -10.94
C LEU A 11 27.28 -0.49 -11.72
N TRP A 12 27.99 -1.40 -11.04
CA TRP A 12 29.01 -2.23 -11.67
C TRP A 12 28.44 -3.37 -12.52
N ARG A 13 27.32 -3.96 -12.10
CA ARG A 13 26.63 -5.07 -12.79
C ARG A 13 25.12 -4.88 -12.77
N PRO A 14 24.58 -3.94 -13.55
CA PRO A 14 23.15 -3.73 -13.60
C PRO A 14 22.44 -4.91 -14.29
N PRO A 15 21.28 -5.36 -13.77
CA PRO A 15 20.40 -6.26 -14.50
C PRO A 15 19.98 -5.66 -15.84
N ARG A 16 19.66 -6.50 -16.82
CA ARG A 16 19.27 -6.07 -18.16
C ARG A 16 18.13 -5.03 -18.15
N GLU A 17 17.14 -5.22 -17.31
CA GLU A 17 15.99 -4.31 -17.18
C GLU A 17 16.40 -2.93 -16.63
N THR A 18 17.29 -2.93 -15.63
CA THR A 18 17.86 -1.71 -15.06
C THR A 18 18.71 -0.97 -16.11
N LEU A 19 19.51 -1.69 -16.90
CA LEU A 19 20.31 -1.10 -17.97
C LEU A 19 19.41 -0.45 -19.04
N LEU A 20 18.37 -1.13 -19.50
CA LEU A 20 17.42 -0.61 -20.46
C LEU A 20 16.65 0.61 -19.93
N PHE A 21 16.31 0.60 -18.66
CA PHE A 21 15.70 1.75 -17.99
C PHE A 21 16.66 2.93 -17.93
N ALA A 22 17.92 2.70 -17.56
CA ALA A 22 18.94 3.74 -17.50
C ALA A 22 19.19 4.37 -18.89
N LEU A 23 19.35 3.55 -19.93
CA LEU A 23 19.55 4.03 -21.30
C LEU A 23 18.35 4.86 -21.81
N ARG A 24 17.13 4.47 -21.49
CA ARG A 24 15.92 5.27 -21.82
C ARG A 24 15.92 6.61 -21.10
N THR A 25 16.27 6.62 -19.82
CA THR A 25 16.33 7.86 -19.04
C THR A 25 17.42 8.80 -19.58
N VAL A 26 18.58 8.27 -19.94
CA VAL A 26 19.64 9.02 -20.59
C VAL A 26 19.18 9.60 -21.92
N ALA A 27 18.57 8.78 -22.78
CA ALA A 27 18.06 9.24 -24.08
C ALA A 27 16.99 10.34 -23.92
N ALA A 28 16.05 10.17 -22.98
CA ALA A 28 15.06 11.19 -22.68
C ALA A 28 15.70 12.49 -22.17
N GLY A 29 16.69 12.39 -21.26
CA GLY A 29 17.37 13.55 -20.72
C GLY A 29 18.21 14.31 -21.75
N LEU A 30 18.97 13.59 -22.60
CA LEU A 30 19.74 14.22 -23.66
C LEU A 30 18.84 14.88 -24.72
N LEU A 31 17.74 14.24 -25.10
CA LEU A 31 16.73 14.83 -25.98
C LEU A 31 16.12 16.08 -25.33
N THR A 32 15.80 16.03 -24.04
CA THR A 32 15.28 17.20 -23.32
C THR A 32 16.27 18.34 -23.30
N LEU A 33 17.55 18.08 -23.02
CA LEU A 33 18.61 19.06 -22.96
C LEU A 33 18.82 19.69 -24.34
N TYR A 34 18.88 18.88 -25.40
CA TYR A 34 19.03 19.35 -26.78
C TYR A 34 17.88 20.25 -27.20
N LEU A 35 16.64 19.85 -26.97
CA LEU A 35 15.45 20.63 -27.28
C LEU A 35 15.36 21.91 -26.44
N ALA A 36 15.74 21.86 -25.18
CA ALA A 36 15.77 23.02 -24.29
C ALA A 36 16.74 24.09 -24.82
N PHE A 37 17.91 23.69 -25.33
CA PHE A 37 18.88 24.57 -25.94
C PHE A 37 18.43 25.06 -27.33
N LEU A 38 17.82 24.19 -28.14
CA LEU A 38 17.28 24.53 -29.43
C LEU A 38 16.19 25.60 -29.37
N PHE A 39 15.35 25.54 -28.33
CA PHE A 39 14.28 26.53 -28.10
C PHE A 39 14.71 27.69 -27.21
N ASP A 40 15.98 27.77 -26.85
CA ASP A 40 16.57 28.78 -25.99
C ASP A 40 15.81 29.01 -24.68
N LEU A 41 15.49 27.90 -23.98
CA LEU A 41 14.79 27.96 -22.72
C LEU A 41 15.68 28.51 -21.61
N GLU A 42 15.11 29.36 -20.74
CA GLU A 42 15.87 30.10 -19.73
C GLU A 42 16.48 29.20 -18.66
N GLN A 43 15.81 28.10 -18.29
CA GLN A 43 16.22 27.26 -17.15
C GLN A 43 16.16 25.74 -17.42
N PRO A 44 16.95 25.21 -18.37
CA PRO A 44 16.93 23.82 -18.81
C PRO A 44 17.04 22.78 -17.67
N LYS A 45 17.60 23.18 -16.51
CA LYS A 45 17.71 22.34 -15.32
C LYS A 45 16.36 21.79 -14.84
N TRP A 46 15.27 22.57 -14.95
CA TRP A 46 13.96 22.13 -14.52
C TRP A 46 13.38 21.05 -15.43
N ALA A 47 13.64 21.15 -16.72
CA ALA A 47 13.25 20.11 -17.68
C ALA A 47 14.01 18.81 -17.41
N LEU A 48 15.33 18.86 -17.16
CA LEU A 48 16.13 17.69 -16.79
C LEU A 48 15.72 17.08 -15.44
N MET A 49 15.46 17.91 -14.43
CA MET A 49 14.94 17.43 -13.15
C MET A 49 13.61 16.71 -13.33
N THR A 50 12.74 17.20 -14.20
CA THR A 50 11.48 16.56 -14.55
C THR A 50 11.72 15.17 -15.15
N VAL A 51 12.73 15.00 -16.02
CA VAL A 51 13.10 13.70 -16.54
C VAL A 51 13.48 12.74 -15.41
N VAL A 52 14.31 13.17 -14.46
CA VAL A 52 14.72 12.34 -13.31
C VAL A 52 13.52 11.96 -12.45
N ILE A 53 12.61 12.90 -12.17
CA ILE A 53 11.45 12.70 -11.30
C ILE A 53 10.41 11.78 -11.96
N VAL A 54 10.16 11.93 -13.27
CA VAL A 54 9.08 11.24 -13.99
C VAL A 54 9.50 9.88 -14.52
N SER A 55 10.80 9.67 -14.80
CA SER A 55 11.31 8.41 -15.33
C SER A 55 10.96 7.22 -14.45
N GLN A 56 10.41 6.19 -15.09
CA GLN A 56 9.98 4.95 -14.44
C GLN A 56 10.41 3.73 -15.28
N PRO A 57 10.63 2.56 -14.64
CA PRO A 57 11.00 1.35 -15.37
C PRO A 57 9.95 0.90 -16.41
N LEU A 58 8.65 1.11 -16.12
CA LEU A 58 7.56 0.78 -17.03
C LEU A 58 7.03 2.04 -17.72
N ALA A 59 6.71 1.95 -19.01
CA ALA A 59 6.24 3.08 -19.81
C ALA A 59 4.91 3.64 -19.30
N GLY A 60 3.96 2.78 -18.93
CA GLY A 60 2.68 3.22 -18.40
C GLY A 60 2.78 3.89 -17.04
N MET A 61 3.75 3.46 -16.21
CA MET A 61 4.06 4.17 -14.96
C MET A 61 4.59 5.58 -15.25
N ALA A 62 5.48 5.69 -16.23
CA ALA A 62 6.03 6.97 -16.66
C ALA A 62 4.92 7.90 -17.20
N LEU A 63 4.02 7.40 -18.06
CA LEU A 63 2.90 8.18 -18.61
C LEU A 63 1.92 8.67 -17.53
N LYS A 64 1.51 7.78 -16.60
CA LYS A 64 0.62 8.18 -15.50
C LYS A 64 1.30 9.23 -14.61
N ARG A 65 2.59 9.03 -14.32
CA ARG A 65 3.37 9.98 -13.52
C ARG A 65 3.59 11.31 -14.26
N SER A 66 3.75 11.25 -15.59
CA SER A 66 3.80 12.44 -16.46
C SER A 66 2.54 13.28 -16.35
N PHE A 67 1.37 12.66 -16.42
CA PHE A 67 0.10 13.37 -16.27
C PHE A 67 -0.04 14.01 -14.87
N ALA A 68 0.29 13.28 -13.82
CA ALA A 68 0.28 13.79 -12.46
C ALA A 68 1.30 14.94 -12.26
N GLN A 69 2.45 14.86 -12.94
CA GLN A 69 3.49 15.91 -12.96
C GLN A 69 2.92 17.21 -13.53
N VAL A 70 2.30 17.16 -14.71
CA VAL A 70 1.71 18.34 -15.36
C VAL A 70 0.64 18.98 -14.48
N LEU A 71 -0.31 18.16 -13.99
CA LEU A 71 -1.40 18.63 -13.15
C LEU A 71 -0.89 19.28 -11.84
N GLY A 72 0.05 18.62 -11.17
CA GLY A 72 0.61 19.13 -9.92
C GLY A 72 1.44 20.40 -10.11
N THR A 73 2.26 20.46 -11.18
CA THR A 73 3.05 21.65 -11.49
C THR A 73 2.15 22.83 -11.82
N PHE A 74 1.12 22.63 -12.63
CA PHE A 74 0.17 23.69 -12.97
C PHE A 74 -0.57 24.21 -11.74
N ALA A 75 -1.13 23.32 -10.91
CA ALA A 75 -1.82 23.71 -9.68
C ALA A 75 -0.89 24.44 -8.70
N GLY A 76 0.35 23.97 -8.53
CA GLY A 76 1.35 24.63 -7.68
C GLY A 76 1.76 26.01 -8.19
N ALA A 77 1.94 26.15 -9.50
CA ALA A 77 2.27 27.43 -10.14
C ALA A 77 1.16 28.47 -9.95
N VAL A 78 -0.11 28.08 -10.16
CA VAL A 78 -1.26 28.96 -9.93
C VAL A 78 -1.32 29.43 -8.48
N VAL A 79 -1.15 28.50 -7.52
CA VAL A 79 -1.18 28.87 -6.10
C VAL A 79 -0.01 29.76 -5.70
N ALA A 80 1.18 29.55 -6.27
CA ALA A 80 2.33 30.43 -6.02
C ALA A 80 2.05 31.87 -6.47
N VAL A 81 1.49 32.05 -7.67
CA VAL A 81 1.10 33.35 -8.20
C VAL A 81 0.05 34.00 -7.30
N LEU A 82 -0.96 33.26 -6.85
CA LEU A 82 -2.00 33.76 -5.95
C LEU A 82 -1.44 34.18 -4.59
N ILE A 83 -0.57 33.37 -3.96
CA ILE A 83 0.04 33.68 -2.68
C ILE A 83 0.92 34.93 -2.82
N MET A 84 1.71 35.04 -3.90
CA MET A 84 2.54 36.20 -4.15
C MET A 84 1.69 37.45 -4.39
N ALA A 85 0.65 37.39 -5.19
CA ALA A 85 -0.26 38.49 -5.47
C ALA A 85 -0.94 39.03 -4.20
N LEU A 86 -1.26 38.16 -3.25
CA LEU A 86 -1.95 38.53 -2.02
C LEU A 86 -1.02 38.99 -0.89
N PHE A 87 0.17 38.42 -0.80
CA PHE A 87 1.03 38.56 0.40
C PHE A 87 2.49 38.96 0.12
N ALA A 88 2.83 39.40 -1.11
CA ALA A 88 4.23 39.74 -1.47
C ALA A 88 4.95 40.65 -0.47
N GLN A 89 4.22 41.62 0.11
CA GLN A 89 4.77 42.61 1.03
C GLN A 89 4.63 42.22 2.52
N GLN A 90 4.05 41.05 2.81
CA GLN A 90 3.75 40.61 4.16
C GLN A 90 4.41 39.25 4.46
N PRO A 91 5.66 39.24 4.98
CA PRO A 91 6.42 37.98 5.12
C PRO A 91 5.71 36.92 5.94
N LEU A 92 5.08 37.27 7.06
CA LEU A 92 4.43 36.30 7.94
C LEU A 92 3.21 35.65 7.28
N PRO A 93 2.20 36.38 6.76
CA PRO A 93 1.09 35.77 6.02
C PRO A 93 1.55 34.96 4.81
N PHE A 94 2.58 35.43 4.08
CA PHE A 94 3.16 34.74 2.95
C PHE A 94 3.66 33.34 3.32
N PHE A 95 4.52 33.21 4.32
CA PHE A 95 5.06 31.92 4.72
C PHE A 95 4.04 31.04 5.42
N VAL A 96 3.06 31.61 6.13
CA VAL A 96 1.95 30.85 6.71
C VAL A 96 1.08 30.27 5.58
N ALA A 97 0.68 31.04 4.59
CA ALA A 97 -0.12 30.56 3.45
C ALA A 97 0.63 29.48 2.66
N LEU A 98 1.92 29.70 2.37
CA LEU A 98 2.76 28.75 1.66
C LEU A 98 2.97 27.45 2.45
N GLY A 99 3.19 27.58 3.78
CA GLY A 99 3.32 26.45 4.70
C GLY A 99 2.04 25.64 4.82
N LEU A 100 0.88 26.28 4.89
CA LEU A 100 -0.44 25.60 4.90
C LEU A 100 -0.71 24.87 3.59
N TRP A 101 -0.37 25.48 2.43
CA TRP A 101 -0.48 24.80 1.15
C TRP A 101 0.41 23.57 1.06
N LEU A 102 1.68 23.70 1.46
CA LEU A 102 2.63 22.59 1.50
C LEU A 102 2.13 21.49 2.43
N ALA A 103 1.61 21.83 3.60
CA ALA A 103 1.03 20.89 4.57
C ALA A 103 -0.18 20.14 3.99
N LEU A 104 -1.12 20.86 3.36
CA LEU A 104 -2.29 20.28 2.69
C LEU A 104 -1.87 19.31 1.59
N CYS A 105 -0.93 19.71 0.74
CA CYS A 105 -0.40 18.88 -0.32
C CYS A 105 0.34 17.64 0.23
N THR A 106 1.09 17.79 1.30
CA THR A 106 1.79 16.66 1.94
C THR A 106 0.79 15.68 2.57
N ALA A 107 -0.29 16.18 3.19
CA ALA A 107 -1.37 15.34 3.69
C ALA A 107 -2.05 14.56 2.55
N GLY A 108 -2.44 15.23 1.47
CA GLY A 108 -3.05 14.62 0.29
C GLY A 108 -2.12 13.56 -0.35
N GLY A 109 -0.83 13.88 -0.48
CA GLY A 109 0.18 12.94 -0.97
C GLY A 109 0.39 11.73 -0.05
N THR A 110 0.14 11.86 1.26
CA THR A 110 0.22 10.75 2.22
C THR A 110 -1.04 9.87 2.18
N LEU A 111 -2.22 10.44 2.00
CA LEU A 111 -3.49 9.70 1.93
C LEU A 111 -3.62 8.90 0.65
N LEU A 112 -3.20 9.50 -0.47
CA LEU A 112 -3.19 8.83 -1.76
C LEU A 112 -1.95 7.96 -1.89
N ARG A 113 -2.10 6.84 -2.59
CA ARG A 113 -0.99 5.90 -2.80
C ARG A 113 -0.58 5.87 -4.27
N TYR A 114 0.64 5.39 -4.51
CA TYR A 114 1.19 5.21 -5.85
C TYR A 114 1.32 6.53 -6.62
N THR A 115 1.00 6.51 -7.90
CA THR A 115 1.14 7.67 -8.80
C THR A 115 0.15 8.81 -8.51
N ASP A 116 -0.95 8.53 -7.85
CA ASP A 116 -1.98 9.54 -7.58
C ASP A 116 -1.53 10.54 -6.49
N SER A 117 -0.63 10.10 -5.59
CA SER A 117 0.02 10.98 -4.60
C SER A 117 0.94 12.03 -5.25
N HIS A 118 1.47 11.71 -6.45
CA HIS A 118 2.50 12.51 -7.09
C HIS A 118 2.03 13.92 -7.45
N ALA A 119 0.78 14.10 -7.90
CA ALA A 119 0.23 15.42 -8.24
C ALA A 119 0.20 16.37 -7.02
N PHE A 120 -0.19 15.85 -5.85
CA PHE A 120 -0.19 16.63 -4.61
C PHE A 120 1.23 17.02 -4.18
N VAL A 121 2.16 16.07 -4.17
CA VAL A 121 3.57 16.32 -3.84
C VAL A 121 4.14 17.41 -4.74
N LEU A 122 3.88 17.31 -6.04
CA LEU A 122 4.35 18.29 -7.03
C LEU A 122 3.72 19.67 -6.81
N SER A 123 2.43 19.72 -6.56
CA SER A 123 1.74 21.00 -6.30
C SER A 123 2.32 21.69 -5.08
N GLY A 124 2.61 20.94 -4.00
CA GLY A 124 3.22 21.48 -2.80
C GLY A 124 4.57 22.10 -3.05
N PHE A 125 5.53 21.33 -3.56
CA PHE A 125 6.88 21.87 -3.73
C PHE A 125 7.02 22.81 -4.94
N THR A 126 6.21 22.70 -5.99
CA THR A 126 6.21 23.68 -7.09
C THR A 126 5.76 25.04 -6.59
N ALA A 127 4.73 25.10 -5.74
CA ALA A 127 4.33 26.36 -5.12
C ALA A 127 5.46 26.99 -4.31
N VAL A 128 6.18 26.16 -3.51
CA VAL A 128 7.35 26.65 -2.74
C VAL A 128 8.45 27.16 -3.69
N ILE A 129 8.81 26.40 -4.71
CA ILE A 129 9.87 26.78 -5.66
C ILE A 129 9.54 28.11 -6.33
N VAL A 130 8.35 28.23 -6.95
CA VAL A 130 7.98 29.45 -7.68
C VAL A 130 7.86 30.63 -6.72
N ALA A 131 7.17 30.50 -5.59
CA ALA A 131 6.97 31.57 -4.66
C ALA A 131 8.29 32.07 -4.03
N VAL A 132 9.19 31.15 -3.63
CA VAL A 132 10.47 31.51 -3.01
C VAL A 132 11.43 32.14 -4.02
N LEU A 133 11.51 31.62 -5.25
CA LEU A 133 12.35 32.22 -6.30
C LEU A 133 11.84 33.60 -6.75
N SER A 134 10.57 33.91 -6.52
CA SER A 134 9.98 35.23 -6.84
C SER A 134 10.17 36.25 -5.72
N ILE A 135 10.69 35.89 -4.55
CA ILE A 135 10.87 36.84 -3.42
C ILE A 135 11.74 38.05 -3.83
N PRO A 136 12.88 37.87 -4.56
CA PRO A 136 13.72 39.02 -4.98
C PRO A 136 13.06 39.93 -6.02
N ASP A 137 12.15 39.38 -6.84
CA ASP A 137 11.46 40.09 -7.92
C ASP A 137 9.99 39.59 -8.02
N PRO A 138 9.10 40.11 -7.17
CA PRO A 138 7.69 39.67 -7.12
C PRO A 138 6.90 39.96 -8.39
N GLU A 139 7.27 40.96 -9.17
CA GLU A 139 6.57 41.34 -10.41
C GLU A 139 6.75 40.25 -11.48
N ASN A 140 7.87 39.53 -11.44
CA ASN A 140 8.21 38.49 -12.41
C ASN A 140 7.65 37.09 -12.04
N THR A 141 6.87 36.99 -10.98
CA THR A 141 6.32 35.70 -10.50
C THR A 141 5.54 34.94 -11.57
N PHE A 142 4.71 35.65 -12.35
CA PHE A 142 3.91 35.02 -13.40
C PHE A 142 4.81 34.42 -14.50
N MET A 143 5.85 35.16 -14.95
CA MET A 143 6.79 34.65 -15.92
C MET A 143 7.55 33.42 -15.39
N LEU A 144 8.00 33.49 -14.17
CA LEU A 144 8.68 32.33 -13.51
C LEU A 144 7.77 31.10 -13.42
N ALA A 145 6.48 31.30 -13.15
CA ALA A 145 5.48 30.24 -13.16
C ALA A 145 5.30 29.63 -14.57
N VAL A 146 5.25 30.47 -15.62
CA VAL A 146 5.17 30.04 -17.01
C VAL A 146 6.42 29.26 -17.42
N VAL A 147 7.63 29.78 -17.14
CA VAL A 147 8.90 29.08 -17.36
C VAL A 147 8.89 27.71 -16.70
N ARG A 148 8.48 27.62 -15.44
CA ARG A 148 8.41 26.35 -14.71
C ARG A 148 7.47 25.35 -15.35
N VAL A 149 6.29 25.78 -15.82
CA VAL A 149 5.32 24.91 -16.48
C VAL A 149 5.81 24.46 -17.85
N THR A 150 6.33 25.37 -18.67
CA THR A 150 6.79 25.04 -20.03
C THR A 150 7.98 24.07 -20.02
N GLU A 151 8.94 24.27 -19.14
CA GLU A 151 10.10 23.38 -19.01
C GLU A 151 9.72 22.02 -18.44
N THR A 152 8.77 21.98 -17.50
CA THR A 152 8.19 20.72 -17.03
C THR A 152 7.47 19.98 -18.16
N LEU A 153 6.69 20.69 -19.00
CA LEU A 153 6.01 20.10 -20.16
C LEU A 153 7.01 19.50 -21.15
N LEU A 154 8.12 20.19 -21.44
CA LEU A 154 9.18 19.67 -22.30
C LEU A 154 9.77 18.36 -21.74
N GLY A 155 10.17 18.35 -20.47
CA GLY A 155 10.71 17.16 -19.83
C GLY A 155 9.74 15.98 -19.85
N VAL A 156 8.47 16.25 -19.53
CA VAL A 156 7.38 15.25 -19.59
C VAL A 156 7.19 14.72 -21.02
N ALA A 157 7.15 15.60 -22.03
CA ALA A 157 6.96 15.21 -23.43
C ALA A 157 8.10 14.30 -23.92
N CYS A 158 9.35 14.63 -23.60
CA CYS A 158 10.52 13.82 -23.96
C CYS A 158 10.48 12.44 -23.28
N VAL A 159 10.17 12.37 -21.96
CA VAL A 159 10.03 11.09 -21.25
C VAL A 159 8.88 10.27 -21.83
N ALA A 160 7.73 10.89 -22.11
CA ALA A 160 6.59 10.21 -22.70
C ALA A 160 6.93 9.65 -24.08
N LEU A 161 7.57 10.45 -24.94
CA LEU A 161 7.98 10.05 -26.29
C LEU A 161 8.94 8.86 -26.25
N VAL A 162 10.04 8.95 -25.48
CA VAL A 162 11.04 7.87 -25.38
C VAL A 162 10.44 6.62 -24.74
N SER A 163 9.57 6.79 -23.75
CA SER A 163 8.87 5.68 -23.11
C SER A 163 7.93 4.96 -24.08
N LEU A 164 7.16 5.69 -24.89
CA LEU A 164 6.25 5.13 -25.91
C LEU A 164 7.01 4.40 -27.01
N LEU A 165 8.11 5.00 -27.53
CA LEU A 165 8.95 4.38 -28.56
C LEU A 165 9.65 3.10 -28.08
N SER A 166 9.97 3.03 -26.81
CA SER A 166 10.63 1.87 -26.18
C SER A 166 9.68 0.91 -25.48
N ALA A 167 8.37 1.17 -25.51
CA ALA A 167 7.36 0.37 -24.85
C ALA A 167 7.34 -1.07 -25.40
N ARG A 168 7.24 -2.03 -24.48
CA ARG A 168 7.12 -3.46 -24.80
C ARG A 168 5.86 -4.05 -24.14
N PRO A 169 4.67 -3.76 -24.68
CA PRO A 169 3.40 -4.14 -24.05
C PRO A 169 3.29 -5.63 -23.76
N GLN A 170 3.79 -6.48 -24.68
CA GLN A 170 3.77 -7.93 -24.51
C GLN A 170 4.64 -8.41 -23.34
N ALA A 171 5.81 -7.79 -23.11
CA ALA A 171 6.69 -8.14 -22.00
C ALA A 171 6.06 -7.77 -20.66
N VAL A 172 5.38 -6.61 -20.58
CA VAL A 172 4.69 -6.16 -19.36
C VAL A 172 3.51 -7.06 -19.04
N ALA A 173 2.69 -7.40 -20.03
CA ALA A 173 1.58 -8.35 -19.86
C ALA A 173 2.09 -9.72 -19.41
N LYS A 174 3.17 -10.23 -20.04
CA LYS A 174 3.83 -11.49 -19.65
C LYS A 174 4.34 -11.44 -18.21
N GLY A 175 4.96 -10.34 -17.79
CA GLY A 175 5.42 -10.12 -16.42
C GLY A 175 4.27 -10.15 -15.40
N TYR A 176 3.15 -9.48 -15.71
CA TYR A 176 1.95 -9.51 -14.88
C TYR A 176 1.42 -10.94 -14.70
N PHE A 177 1.23 -11.67 -15.81
CA PHE A 177 0.74 -13.04 -15.75
C PHE A 177 1.72 -13.99 -15.05
N ALA A 178 3.02 -13.78 -15.17
CA ALA A 178 4.01 -14.53 -14.41
C ALA A 178 3.88 -14.30 -12.89
N GLN A 179 3.56 -13.06 -12.46
CA GLN A 179 3.27 -12.78 -11.05
C GLN A 179 1.96 -13.41 -10.59
N VAL A 180 0.90 -13.34 -11.40
CA VAL A 180 -0.37 -14.03 -11.11
C VAL A 180 -0.14 -15.54 -10.97
N ASP A 181 0.61 -16.15 -11.88
CA ASP A 181 0.95 -17.56 -11.83
C ASP A 181 1.77 -17.90 -10.56
N GLY A 182 2.76 -17.07 -10.20
CA GLY A 182 3.50 -17.18 -8.94
C GLY A 182 2.58 -17.11 -7.72
N LEU A 183 1.55 -16.26 -7.78
CA LEU A 183 0.56 -16.10 -6.71
C LEU A 183 -0.37 -17.32 -6.62
N ILE A 184 -0.80 -17.88 -7.75
CA ILE A 184 -1.58 -19.13 -7.80
C ILE A 184 -0.76 -20.27 -7.18
N ARG A 185 0.53 -20.41 -7.55
CA ARG A 185 1.44 -21.42 -6.97
C ARG A 185 1.60 -21.26 -5.46
N SER A 186 1.83 -20.03 -5.00
CA SER A 186 1.98 -19.77 -3.55
C SER A 186 0.69 -20.02 -2.78
N THR A 187 -0.46 -19.66 -3.36
CA THR A 187 -1.79 -19.91 -2.79
C THR A 187 -2.09 -21.41 -2.72
N ALA A 188 -1.81 -22.18 -3.78
CA ALA A 188 -1.99 -23.62 -3.81
C ALA A 188 -1.09 -24.32 -2.78
N ARG A 189 0.18 -23.91 -2.65
CA ARG A 189 1.12 -24.42 -1.64
C ARG A 189 0.63 -24.12 -0.23
N HIS A 190 0.15 -22.90 0.01
CA HIS A 190 -0.38 -22.52 1.32
C HIS A 190 -1.68 -23.28 1.65
N ALA A 191 -2.56 -23.48 0.66
CA ALA A 191 -3.78 -24.29 0.81
C ALA A 191 -3.45 -25.75 1.12
N ALA A 192 -2.50 -26.36 0.42
CA ALA A 192 -2.04 -27.71 0.68
C ALA A 192 -1.50 -27.87 2.11
N ALA A 193 -0.68 -26.92 2.58
CA ALA A 193 -0.15 -26.92 3.93
C ALA A 193 -1.25 -26.79 4.99
N VAL A 194 -2.23 -25.90 4.78
CA VAL A 194 -3.40 -25.79 5.65
C VAL A 194 -4.21 -27.09 5.67
N ILE A 195 -4.37 -27.76 4.53
CA ILE A 195 -5.10 -29.05 4.43
C ILE A 195 -4.33 -30.19 5.12
N ARG A 196 -3.00 -30.27 4.98
CA ARG A 196 -2.19 -31.25 5.73
C ARG A 196 -2.29 -31.04 7.24
N GLY A 197 -2.25 -29.77 7.64
CA GLY A 197 -2.40 -29.37 9.03
C GLY A 197 -1.20 -29.66 9.92
N ASP A 198 -0.03 -29.90 9.33
CA ASP A 198 1.22 -30.19 10.05
C ASP A 198 2.00 -28.92 10.38
N GLU A 199 1.42 -27.77 10.07
CA GLU A 199 2.05 -26.46 10.18
C GLU A 199 1.86 -25.81 11.53
N GLY A 200 2.98 -25.40 12.16
CA GLY A 200 2.98 -24.53 13.32
C GLY A 200 2.45 -23.11 12.99
N ASP A 201 2.13 -22.36 14.02
CA ASP A 201 1.62 -20.99 13.89
C ASP A 201 2.59 -20.06 13.16
N GLU A 202 3.89 -20.20 13.40
CA GLU A 202 4.92 -19.35 12.82
C GLU A 202 5.05 -19.53 11.31
N SER A 203 5.12 -20.77 10.83
CA SER A 203 5.22 -21.08 9.39
C SER A 203 3.97 -20.67 8.62
N PHE A 204 2.79 -20.85 9.20
CA PHE A 204 1.54 -20.35 8.64
C PHE A 204 1.54 -18.83 8.51
N ASN A 205 1.91 -18.12 9.56
CA ASN A 205 1.93 -16.66 9.57
C ASN A 205 2.93 -16.11 8.54
N GLN A 206 4.10 -16.74 8.41
CA GLN A 206 5.09 -16.36 7.42
C GLN A 206 4.57 -16.51 5.99
N ARG A 207 3.90 -17.62 5.66
CA ARG A 207 3.29 -17.81 4.33
C ARG A 207 2.12 -16.84 4.10
N GLN A 208 1.33 -16.58 5.12
CA GLN A 208 0.24 -15.63 5.05
C GLN A 208 0.76 -14.20 4.81
N MET A 209 1.85 -13.80 5.49
CA MET A 209 2.51 -12.53 5.24
C MET A 209 3.02 -12.41 3.80
N GLN A 210 3.68 -13.47 3.30
CA GLN A 210 4.16 -13.51 1.90
C GLN A 210 3.01 -13.40 0.90
N LEU A 211 1.90 -14.09 1.14
CA LEU A 211 0.72 -14.05 0.29
C LEU A 211 0.13 -12.63 0.25
N VAL A 212 -0.09 -12.01 1.41
CA VAL A 212 -0.61 -10.62 1.52
C VAL A 212 0.31 -9.63 0.82
N ALA A 213 1.63 -9.73 1.03
CA ALA A 213 2.61 -8.88 0.37
C ALA A 213 2.56 -9.01 -1.16
N SER A 214 2.44 -10.25 -1.66
CA SER A 214 2.38 -10.54 -3.10
C SER A 214 1.10 -10.05 -3.74
N ILE A 215 -0.05 -10.16 -3.07
CA ILE A 215 -1.34 -9.60 -3.53
C ILE A 215 -1.24 -8.07 -3.65
N THR A 216 -0.65 -7.41 -2.66
CA THR A 216 -0.47 -5.96 -2.67
C THR A 216 0.47 -5.50 -3.78
N ALA A 217 1.55 -6.24 -4.02
CA ALA A 217 2.47 -5.97 -5.13
C ALA A 217 1.77 -6.11 -6.49
N LEU A 218 0.89 -7.11 -6.65
CA LEU A 218 0.10 -7.31 -7.87
C LEU A 218 -0.89 -6.17 -8.10
N ASP A 219 -1.58 -5.66 -7.05
CA ASP A 219 -2.49 -4.50 -7.20
C ASP A 219 -1.71 -3.23 -7.59
N GLY A 220 -0.53 -3.02 -7.02
CA GLY A 220 0.38 -1.95 -7.44
C GLY A 220 0.70 -2.02 -8.94
N LEU A 221 1.04 -3.21 -9.45
CA LEU A 221 1.34 -3.41 -10.86
C LEU A 221 0.10 -3.22 -11.77
N ARG A 222 -1.09 -3.71 -11.35
CA ARG A 222 -2.35 -3.56 -12.10
C ARG A 222 -2.64 -2.13 -12.49
N ARG A 223 -2.45 -1.19 -11.57
CA ARG A 223 -2.74 0.25 -11.79
C ARG A 223 -1.90 0.86 -12.91
N HIS A 224 -0.82 0.22 -13.29
CA HIS A 224 0.07 0.67 -14.37
C HIS A 224 -0.21 -0.03 -15.71
N LEU A 225 -0.82 -1.22 -15.69
CA LEU A 225 -1.15 -1.99 -16.89
C LEU A 225 -2.10 -1.27 -17.85
N TYR A 226 -2.93 -0.39 -17.31
CA TYR A 226 -3.88 0.41 -18.09
C TYR A 226 -3.22 1.17 -19.27
N PHE A 227 -1.98 1.62 -19.08
CA PHE A 227 -1.23 2.35 -20.10
C PHE A 227 -0.25 1.46 -20.88
N ASP A 228 0.28 0.39 -20.24
CA ASP A 228 1.31 -0.45 -20.82
C ASP A 228 0.77 -1.61 -21.67
N ALA A 229 -0.46 -2.06 -21.43
CA ALA A 229 -1.02 -3.22 -22.09
C ALA A 229 -2.47 -2.94 -22.57
N PRO A 230 -2.66 -2.44 -23.80
CA PRO A 230 -3.98 -2.11 -24.35
C PRO A 230 -5.00 -3.24 -24.31
N ASN A 231 -4.54 -4.48 -24.44
CA ASN A 231 -5.41 -5.67 -24.35
C ASN A 231 -5.93 -5.88 -22.93
N LEU A 232 -5.10 -5.62 -21.89
CA LEU A 232 -5.49 -5.71 -20.50
C LEU A 232 -6.33 -4.51 -20.05
N ARG A 233 -6.19 -3.36 -20.69
CA ARG A 233 -7.06 -2.20 -20.46
C ARG A 233 -8.53 -2.52 -20.74
N ARG A 234 -8.82 -3.29 -21.80
CA ARG A 234 -10.20 -3.74 -22.10
C ARG A 234 -10.73 -4.73 -21.04
N ALA A 235 -9.85 -5.42 -20.36
CA ALA A 235 -10.15 -6.38 -19.31
C ALA A 235 -9.95 -5.82 -17.88
N ASP A 236 -9.79 -4.49 -17.68
CA ASP A 236 -9.44 -3.92 -16.37
C ASP A 236 -10.40 -4.35 -15.26
N GLY A 237 -11.71 -4.40 -15.52
CA GLY A 237 -12.70 -4.92 -14.59
C GLY A 237 -12.47 -6.39 -14.20
N LEU A 238 -12.03 -7.22 -15.14
CA LEU A 238 -11.71 -8.64 -14.87
C LEU A 238 -10.39 -8.77 -14.09
N VAL A 239 -9.41 -7.94 -14.43
CA VAL A 239 -8.12 -7.86 -13.71
C VAL A 239 -8.33 -7.41 -12.26
N GLN A 240 -9.23 -6.44 -12.05
CA GLN A 240 -9.64 -6.01 -10.71
C GLN A 240 -10.35 -7.13 -9.94
N LEU A 241 -11.28 -7.82 -10.59
CA LEU A 241 -11.98 -8.96 -10.01
C LEU A 241 -11.01 -10.08 -9.60
N LEU A 242 -10.00 -10.35 -10.43
CA LEU A 242 -8.95 -11.33 -10.10
C LEU A 242 -8.20 -10.93 -8.81
N GLY A 243 -7.81 -9.68 -8.67
CA GLY A 243 -7.21 -9.16 -7.43
C GLY A 243 -8.13 -9.33 -6.22
N ASN A 244 -9.43 -9.03 -6.38
CA ASN A 244 -10.43 -9.21 -5.32
C ASN A 244 -10.58 -10.68 -4.90
N LEU A 245 -10.62 -11.60 -5.86
CA LEU A 245 -10.69 -13.04 -5.57
C LEU A 245 -9.46 -13.54 -4.80
N LEU A 246 -8.27 -13.04 -5.14
CA LEU A 246 -7.03 -13.38 -4.42
C LEU A 246 -7.04 -12.87 -2.96
N VAL A 247 -7.58 -11.66 -2.72
CA VAL A 247 -7.80 -11.14 -1.37
C VAL A 247 -8.74 -12.05 -0.58
N LEU A 248 -9.88 -12.43 -1.19
CA LEU A 248 -10.84 -13.34 -0.58
C LEU A 248 -10.24 -14.73 -0.30
N MET A 249 -9.33 -15.20 -1.17
CA MET A 249 -8.59 -16.45 -0.94
C MET A 249 -7.72 -16.39 0.31
N ALA A 250 -7.00 -15.28 0.52
CA ALA A 250 -6.20 -15.10 1.72
C ALA A 250 -7.04 -15.17 3.00
N SER A 251 -8.21 -14.51 3.02
CA SER A 251 -9.16 -14.58 4.14
C SER A 251 -9.73 -16.01 4.34
N ARG A 252 -9.99 -16.73 3.23
CA ARG A 252 -10.49 -18.12 3.29
C ARG A 252 -9.49 -19.09 3.91
N LEU A 253 -8.22 -18.97 3.57
CA LEU A 253 -7.17 -19.83 4.16
C LEU A 253 -7.05 -19.63 5.68
N LEU A 254 -7.22 -18.40 6.15
CA LEU A 254 -7.30 -18.10 7.59
C LEU A 254 -8.49 -18.82 8.26
N LEU A 255 -9.68 -18.68 7.68
CA LEU A 255 -10.90 -19.30 8.17
C LEU A 255 -10.79 -20.82 8.18
N LEU A 256 -10.33 -21.41 7.07
CA LEU A 256 -10.16 -22.87 6.97
C LEU A 256 -9.21 -23.39 8.04
N ARG A 257 -8.11 -22.68 8.30
CA ARG A 257 -7.18 -23.06 9.37
C ARG A 257 -7.85 -23.03 10.74
N GLN A 258 -8.61 -21.97 11.06
CA GLN A 258 -9.32 -21.89 12.33
C GLN A 258 -10.34 -23.03 12.50
N HIS A 259 -11.09 -23.35 11.44
CA HIS A 259 -12.02 -24.49 11.47
C HIS A 259 -11.29 -25.83 11.71
N ARG A 260 -10.15 -26.04 11.06
CA ARG A 260 -9.34 -27.26 11.29
C ARG A 260 -8.82 -27.36 12.72
N LEU A 261 -8.35 -26.24 13.29
CA LEU A 261 -7.92 -26.21 14.69
C LEU A 261 -9.07 -26.52 15.64
N LEU A 262 -10.27 -26.00 15.37
CA LEU A 262 -11.48 -26.34 16.15
C LEU A 262 -11.83 -27.85 16.06
N VAL A 263 -11.81 -28.41 14.86
CA VAL A 263 -12.08 -29.84 14.67
C VAL A 263 -11.04 -30.69 15.45
N ARG A 264 -9.75 -30.36 15.33
CA ARG A 264 -8.68 -31.06 16.07
C ARG A 264 -8.78 -30.93 17.59
N ALA A 265 -9.25 -29.80 18.11
CA ALA A 265 -9.44 -29.60 19.55
C ALA A 265 -10.55 -30.51 20.14
N HIS A 266 -11.51 -30.89 19.30
CA HIS A 266 -12.66 -31.70 19.74
C HIS A 266 -12.63 -33.15 19.23
N TRP A 267 -11.71 -33.48 18.33
CA TRP A 267 -11.62 -34.79 17.69
C TRP A 267 -10.16 -35.22 17.45
N VAL A 268 -9.79 -36.34 18.08
CA VAL A 268 -8.45 -36.94 17.98
C VAL A 268 -8.39 -38.09 16.96
N GLY A 269 -9.55 -38.54 16.44
CA GLY A 269 -9.65 -39.65 15.49
C GLY A 269 -9.40 -39.24 14.03
N PRO A 270 -9.27 -40.21 13.10
CA PRO A 270 -9.19 -39.93 11.69
C PRO A 270 -10.50 -39.33 11.17
N LEU A 271 -10.43 -38.44 10.20
CA LEU A 271 -11.62 -37.91 9.50
C LEU A 271 -12.36 -39.07 8.79
N PRO A 272 -13.67 -38.95 8.54
CA PRO A 272 -14.41 -39.93 7.77
C PRO A 272 -13.68 -40.30 6.47
N ALA A 273 -13.69 -41.60 6.10
CA ALA A 273 -12.89 -42.15 5.02
C ALA A 273 -13.18 -41.48 3.65
N ASP A 274 -14.42 -41.09 3.41
CA ASP A 274 -14.85 -40.36 2.22
C ASP A 274 -14.19 -38.98 2.13
N ILE A 275 -14.10 -38.26 3.25
CA ILE A 275 -13.44 -36.94 3.31
C ILE A 275 -11.93 -37.11 3.15
N GLN A 276 -11.34 -38.11 3.84
CA GLN A 276 -9.90 -38.34 3.75
C GLN A 276 -9.48 -38.66 2.30
N ALA A 277 -10.19 -39.54 1.61
CA ALA A 277 -9.92 -39.86 0.22
C ALA A 277 -10.04 -38.62 -0.70
N LEU A 278 -11.04 -37.75 -0.44
CA LEU A 278 -11.22 -36.51 -1.20
C LEU A 278 -10.12 -35.50 -0.90
N LEU A 279 -9.65 -35.38 0.34
CA LEU A 279 -8.52 -34.53 0.74
C LEU A 279 -7.21 -35.01 0.10
N ASP A 280 -6.98 -36.33 -0.01
CA ASP A 280 -5.79 -36.88 -0.64
C ASP A 280 -5.77 -36.58 -2.15
N ARG A 281 -6.94 -36.62 -2.82
CA ARG A 281 -7.08 -36.15 -4.20
C ARG A 281 -6.81 -34.65 -4.32
N ALA A 282 -7.41 -33.86 -3.43
CA ALA A 282 -7.24 -32.42 -3.37
C ALA A 282 -5.77 -32.01 -3.19
N LEU A 283 -5.05 -32.70 -2.31
CA LEU A 283 -3.62 -32.46 -2.07
C LEU A 283 -2.77 -32.73 -3.31
N ARG A 284 -3.02 -33.85 -4.02
CA ARG A 284 -2.29 -34.15 -5.28
C ARG A 284 -2.46 -33.02 -6.31
N VAL A 285 -3.67 -32.53 -6.46
CA VAL A 285 -3.97 -31.43 -7.40
C VAL A 285 -3.33 -30.11 -6.94
N LEU A 286 -3.41 -29.79 -5.65
CA LEU A 286 -2.79 -28.58 -5.10
C LEU A 286 -1.26 -28.62 -5.17
N ASP A 287 -0.65 -29.78 -4.96
CA ASP A 287 0.81 -29.95 -5.09
C ASP A 287 1.26 -29.76 -6.54
N ALA A 288 0.53 -30.32 -7.50
CA ALA A 288 0.79 -30.11 -8.92
C ALA A 288 0.67 -28.62 -9.32
N LEU A 289 -0.38 -27.94 -8.83
CA LEU A 289 -0.55 -26.49 -9.03
C LEU A 289 0.56 -25.68 -8.33
N ALA A 290 1.02 -26.13 -7.16
CA ALA A 290 2.09 -25.45 -6.40
C ALA A 290 3.47 -25.57 -7.09
N GLU A 291 3.72 -26.64 -7.83
CA GLU A 291 4.95 -26.86 -8.59
C GLU A 291 4.92 -26.19 -9.97
N GLN A 292 3.88 -26.42 -10.73
CA GLN A 292 3.81 -26.08 -12.15
C GLN A 292 2.95 -24.82 -12.43
N GLY A 293 2.15 -24.38 -11.46
CA GLY A 293 1.24 -23.25 -11.64
C GLY A 293 0.22 -23.56 -12.72
N ARG A 294 0.08 -22.64 -13.67
CA ARG A 294 -0.84 -22.82 -14.82
C ARG A 294 -0.33 -23.82 -15.87
N ALA A 295 0.95 -24.12 -15.90
CA ALA A 295 1.53 -25.05 -16.88
C ALA A 295 1.22 -26.52 -16.56
N VAL A 296 0.27 -26.77 -15.64
CA VAL A 296 -0.18 -28.13 -15.33
C VAL A 296 -0.85 -28.78 -16.55
N PRO A 297 -0.68 -30.11 -16.74
CA PRO A 297 -1.37 -30.87 -17.77
C PRO A 297 -2.89 -30.74 -17.68
N SER A 298 -3.58 -30.89 -18.82
CA SER A 298 -5.06 -30.85 -18.87
C SER A 298 -5.71 -31.85 -17.91
N GLU A 299 -5.10 -33.01 -17.73
CA GLU A 299 -5.53 -34.08 -16.83
C GLU A 299 -5.61 -33.57 -15.35
N VAL A 300 -4.65 -32.72 -14.93
CA VAL A 300 -4.66 -32.13 -13.59
C VAL A 300 -5.79 -31.11 -13.45
N LEU A 301 -6.08 -30.35 -14.50
CA LEU A 301 -7.20 -29.40 -14.50
C LEU A 301 -8.55 -30.12 -14.51
N GLU A 302 -8.67 -31.23 -15.22
CA GLU A 302 -9.86 -32.10 -15.19
C GLU A 302 -10.05 -32.69 -13.80
N GLU A 303 -8.98 -33.21 -13.18
CA GLU A 303 -9.02 -33.72 -11.82
C GLU A 303 -9.35 -32.61 -10.81
N PHE A 304 -8.84 -31.38 -11.01
CA PHE A 304 -9.24 -30.22 -10.20
C PHE A 304 -10.73 -29.95 -10.27
N GLN A 305 -11.32 -30.00 -11.48
CA GLN A 305 -12.77 -29.82 -11.65
C GLN A 305 -13.57 -30.95 -11.01
N ALA A 306 -13.09 -32.20 -11.15
CA ALA A 306 -13.71 -33.36 -10.50
C ALA A 306 -13.67 -33.24 -8.96
N VAL A 307 -12.54 -32.81 -8.39
CA VAL A 307 -12.39 -32.55 -6.96
C VAL A 307 -13.31 -31.42 -6.49
N ARG A 308 -13.41 -30.33 -7.26
CA ARG A 308 -14.33 -29.22 -6.97
C ARG A 308 -15.78 -29.69 -6.94
N GLN A 309 -16.21 -30.42 -7.95
CA GLN A 309 -17.57 -30.99 -8.00
C GLN A 309 -17.84 -31.96 -6.86
N ALA A 310 -16.86 -32.80 -6.50
CA ALA A 310 -16.98 -33.74 -5.41
C ALA A 310 -17.11 -33.04 -4.04
N PHE A 311 -16.38 -31.92 -3.81
CA PHE A 311 -16.56 -31.11 -2.60
C PHE A 311 -17.92 -30.40 -2.58
N ASP A 312 -18.39 -29.85 -3.70
CA ASP A 312 -19.72 -29.26 -3.79
C ASP A 312 -20.81 -30.30 -3.49
N ALA A 313 -20.68 -31.50 -4.05
CA ALA A 313 -21.59 -32.62 -3.77
C ALA A 313 -21.50 -33.10 -2.30
N ALA A 314 -20.29 -33.12 -1.72
CA ALA A 314 -20.08 -33.47 -0.31
C ALA A 314 -20.65 -32.41 0.63
N ALA A 315 -20.53 -31.12 0.29
CA ALA A 315 -21.11 -30.02 1.04
C ALA A 315 -22.65 -30.08 1.03
N THR A 316 -23.24 -30.47 -0.10
CA THR A 316 -24.70 -30.65 -0.25
C THR A 316 -25.21 -31.89 0.50
N ARG A 317 -24.43 -32.98 0.47
CA ARG A 317 -24.76 -34.22 1.22
C ARG A 317 -24.56 -34.09 2.74
N ALA A 318 -23.75 -33.15 3.19
CA ALA A 318 -23.59 -32.88 4.63
C ALA A 318 -24.89 -32.39 5.30
N GLU A 319 -25.89 -32.04 4.48
CA GLU A 319 -27.26 -31.79 4.92
C GLU A 319 -28.01 -33.10 5.30
N SER A 320 -27.57 -34.26 4.84
CA SER A 320 -28.09 -35.58 5.25
C SER A 320 -27.21 -36.16 6.38
N TYR A 321 -27.84 -36.51 7.47
CA TYR A 321 -27.24 -37.02 8.69
C TYR A 321 -26.30 -38.22 8.45
N ASP A 322 -25.02 -38.02 8.83
CA ASP A 322 -24.06 -39.14 8.93
C ASP A 322 -24.16 -39.72 10.34
N GLU A 323 -24.89 -40.84 10.50
CA GLU A 323 -25.18 -41.48 11.80
C GLU A 323 -23.93 -41.96 12.52
N ALA A 324 -22.81 -42.13 11.81
CA ALA A 324 -21.53 -42.61 12.34
C ALA A 324 -20.77 -41.55 13.19
N LEU A 325 -21.12 -40.26 13.08
CA LEU A 325 -20.46 -39.17 13.78
C LEU A 325 -21.24 -38.80 15.07
N SER A 326 -20.52 -38.52 16.15
CA SER A 326 -21.15 -37.99 17.37
C SER A 326 -21.88 -36.69 17.13
N SER A 327 -22.97 -36.42 17.84
CA SER A 327 -23.82 -35.23 17.64
C SER A 327 -23.06 -33.90 17.70
N ALA A 328 -21.96 -33.84 18.48
CA ALA A 328 -21.11 -32.66 18.62
C ALA A 328 -20.18 -32.42 17.42
N LEU A 329 -19.81 -33.46 16.66
CA LEU A 329 -18.85 -33.39 15.55
C LEU A 329 -19.49 -33.19 14.19
N ARG A 330 -20.71 -33.65 14.01
CA ARG A 330 -21.47 -33.52 12.75
C ARG A 330 -21.45 -32.12 12.19
N PRO A 331 -21.77 -31.06 12.99
CA PRO A 331 -21.76 -29.69 12.48
C PRO A 331 -20.37 -29.22 12.06
N GLN A 332 -19.34 -29.59 12.83
CA GLN A 332 -17.98 -29.13 12.57
C GLN A 332 -17.41 -29.75 11.27
N VAL A 333 -17.66 -31.02 11.04
CA VAL A 333 -17.28 -31.73 9.82
C VAL A 333 -18.07 -31.22 8.62
N ALA A 334 -19.37 -30.96 8.74
CA ALA A 334 -20.19 -30.37 7.68
C ALA A 334 -19.67 -29.02 7.22
N ILE A 335 -19.26 -28.17 8.17
CA ILE A 335 -18.69 -26.86 7.82
C ILE A 335 -17.30 -26.99 7.22
N LEU A 336 -16.49 -27.91 7.70
CA LEU A 336 -15.19 -28.18 7.11
C LEU A 336 -15.35 -28.61 5.63
N ARG A 337 -16.33 -29.48 5.30
CA ARG A 337 -16.69 -29.82 3.92
C ARG A 337 -17.08 -28.60 3.11
N TRP A 338 -17.90 -27.74 3.68
CA TRP A 338 -18.34 -26.49 3.03
C TRP A 338 -17.19 -25.51 2.79
N GLU A 339 -16.28 -25.34 3.77
CA GLU A 339 -15.09 -24.45 3.59
C GLU A 339 -14.15 -25.00 2.49
N TYR A 340 -13.97 -26.33 2.41
CA TYR A 340 -13.21 -26.92 1.32
C TYR A 340 -13.90 -26.68 -0.03
N ALA A 341 -15.21 -26.89 -0.13
CA ALA A 341 -15.97 -26.60 -1.36
C ALA A 341 -15.78 -25.13 -1.78
N ARG A 342 -15.90 -24.21 -0.84
CA ARG A 342 -15.71 -22.77 -1.12
C ARG A 342 -14.27 -22.43 -1.50
N LEU A 343 -13.27 -23.06 -0.90
CA LEU A 343 -11.87 -22.88 -1.26
C LEU A 343 -11.64 -23.29 -2.73
N PHE A 344 -12.07 -24.50 -3.10
CA PHE A 344 -11.91 -25.01 -4.46
C PHE A 344 -12.75 -24.26 -5.49
N GLN A 345 -13.95 -23.83 -5.12
CA GLN A 345 -14.76 -22.95 -5.95
C GLN A 345 -14.03 -21.65 -6.28
N ARG A 346 -13.50 -20.96 -5.26
CA ARG A 346 -12.80 -19.69 -5.45
C ARG A 346 -11.48 -19.85 -6.21
N LEU A 347 -10.73 -20.92 -5.96
CA LEU A 347 -9.52 -21.22 -6.72
C LEU A 347 -9.87 -21.50 -8.20
N GLY A 348 -10.97 -22.21 -8.46
CA GLY A 348 -11.48 -22.40 -9.81
C GLY A 348 -11.83 -21.08 -10.50
N GLU A 349 -12.55 -20.20 -9.81
CA GLU A 349 -12.87 -18.84 -10.32
C GLU A 349 -11.59 -18.05 -10.67
N VAL A 350 -10.53 -18.14 -9.84
CA VAL A 350 -9.23 -17.50 -10.12
C VAL A 350 -8.58 -18.07 -11.39
N LEU A 351 -8.56 -19.40 -11.54
CA LEU A 351 -7.99 -20.07 -12.70
C LEU A 351 -8.77 -19.73 -13.99
N GLU A 352 -10.09 -19.84 -13.95
CA GLU A 352 -11.00 -19.56 -15.09
C GLU A 352 -10.89 -18.08 -15.50
N LEU A 353 -10.86 -17.16 -14.53
CA LEU A 353 -10.74 -15.72 -14.78
C LEU A 353 -9.38 -15.35 -15.37
N ASN A 354 -8.30 -15.92 -14.82
CA ASN A 354 -6.95 -15.72 -15.36
C ASN A 354 -6.85 -16.23 -16.81
N ASP A 355 -7.47 -17.38 -17.14
CA ASP A 355 -7.54 -17.90 -18.51
C ASP A 355 -8.35 -17.00 -19.44
N ALA A 356 -9.51 -16.52 -18.99
CA ALA A 356 -10.35 -15.60 -19.75
C ALA A 356 -9.62 -14.29 -20.08
N ILE A 357 -8.89 -13.71 -19.11
CA ILE A 357 -8.11 -12.48 -19.33
C ILE A 357 -7.00 -12.74 -20.36
N GLN A 358 -6.27 -13.86 -20.27
CA GLN A 358 -5.17 -14.18 -21.18
C GLN A 358 -5.64 -14.52 -22.61
N SER A 359 -6.76 -15.22 -22.73
CA SER A 359 -7.33 -15.60 -24.03
C SER A 359 -8.14 -14.48 -24.71
N GLY A 360 -8.37 -13.36 -24.00
CA GLY A 360 -9.18 -12.25 -24.49
C GLY A 360 -10.67 -12.58 -24.62
N ARG A 361 -11.15 -13.66 -24.01
CA ARG A 361 -12.57 -14.02 -24.02
C ARG A 361 -13.38 -13.06 -23.17
N GLN A 362 -14.55 -12.67 -23.65
CA GLN A 362 -15.50 -11.92 -22.85
C GLN A 362 -16.10 -12.83 -21.78
N ALA A 363 -15.75 -12.61 -20.53
CA ALA A 363 -16.30 -13.34 -19.39
C ALA A 363 -17.64 -12.72 -18.97
N SER A 364 -18.69 -12.91 -19.76
CA SER A 364 -20.02 -12.33 -19.53
C SER A 364 -20.66 -12.71 -18.18
N SER A 365 -20.28 -13.86 -17.62
CA SER A 365 -20.76 -14.34 -16.32
C SER A 365 -20.15 -13.61 -15.10
N PHE A 366 -19.00 -12.98 -15.26
CA PHE A 366 -18.27 -12.31 -14.17
C PHE A 366 -18.53 -10.81 -14.04
N TYR A 367 -19.18 -10.19 -15.01
CA TYR A 367 -19.33 -8.72 -15.11
C TYR A 367 -20.10 -8.03 -13.96
N ARG A 368 -20.82 -8.76 -13.12
CA ARG A 368 -21.68 -8.19 -12.06
C ARG A 368 -20.98 -7.93 -10.73
N ARG A 369 -19.70 -8.25 -10.54
CA ARG A 369 -19.03 -8.22 -9.22
C ARG A 369 -17.86 -7.27 -9.07
N GLY A 370 -17.72 -6.29 -9.93
CA GLY A 370 -16.65 -5.27 -9.82
C GLY A 370 -16.92 -4.27 -8.70
N GLN A 371 -16.79 -4.68 -7.44
CA GLN A 371 -16.81 -3.76 -6.31
C GLN A 371 -15.43 -3.12 -6.11
N ALA A 372 -15.41 -1.81 -5.88
CA ALA A 372 -14.17 -1.10 -5.55
C ALA A 372 -13.61 -1.58 -4.20
N GLN A 373 -12.29 -1.81 -4.14
CA GLN A 373 -11.63 -2.16 -2.88
C GLN A 373 -11.66 -0.98 -1.91
N ALA A 374 -12.06 -1.24 -0.68
CA ALA A 374 -11.95 -0.26 0.39
C ALA A 374 -10.49 -0.21 0.88
N LEU A 375 -9.83 0.92 0.66
CA LEU A 375 -8.45 1.15 1.11
C LEU A 375 -8.44 1.72 2.52
N HIS A 376 -7.40 1.38 3.28
CA HIS A 376 -7.15 2.00 4.57
C HIS A 376 -6.53 3.39 4.37
N LEU A 377 -7.23 4.45 4.78
CA LEU A 377 -6.75 5.83 4.79
C LEU A 377 -6.17 6.17 6.16
N ASP A 378 -4.88 6.45 6.23
CA ASP A 378 -4.19 6.79 7.49
C ASP A 378 -4.17 8.30 7.71
N TRP A 379 -5.31 8.86 8.16
CA TRP A 379 -5.48 10.29 8.43
C TRP A 379 -4.49 10.85 9.45
N ALA A 380 -4.13 10.08 10.49
CA ALA A 380 -3.17 10.57 11.46
C ALA A 380 -1.75 10.62 10.91
N LEU A 381 -1.34 9.67 10.06
CA LEU A 381 -0.06 9.78 9.37
C LEU A 381 -0.05 11.00 8.45
N ALA A 382 -1.16 11.24 7.75
CA ALA A 382 -1.31 12.40 6.88
C ALA A 382 -1.21 13.73 7.64
N SER A 383 -1.92 13.86 8.76
CA SER A 383 -1.84 15.05 9.62
C SER A 383 -0.44 15.24 10.24
N MET A 384 0.21 14.17 10.69
CA MET A 384 1.59 14.23 11.19
C MET A 384 2.57 14.71 10.12
N ASN A 385 2.46 14.21 8.89
CA ASN A 385 3.31 14.64 7.78
C ASN A 385 3.01 16.08 7.37
N ALA A 386 1.75 16.52 7.42
CA ALA A 386 1.36 17.92 7.20
C ALA A 386 2.02 18.85 8.22
N VAL A 387 1.95 18.51 9.51
CA VAL A 387 2.59 19.30 10.58
C VAL A 387 4.09 19.34 10.38
N ARG A 388 4.75 18.23 10.04
CA ARG A 388 6.18 18.20 9.73
C ARG A 388 6.55 19.15 8.60
N ALA A 389 5.81 19.13 7.51
CA ALA A 389 6.06 20.00 6.36
C ALA A 389 5.88 21.48 6.72
N PHE A 390 4.83 21.81 7.47
CA PHE A 390 4.59 23.17 7.95
C PHE A 390 5.69 23.65 8.88
N VAL A 391 6.06 22.87 9.89
CA VAL A 391 7.12 23.20 10.86
C VAL A 391 8.47 23.37 10.16
N ALA A 392 8.82 22.45 9.25
CA ALA A 392 10.09 22.51 8.53
C ALA A 392 10.21 23.79 7.69
N LEU A 393 9.15 24.13 6.93
CA LEU A 393 9.13 25.36 6.11
C LEU A 393 9.17 26.61 7.01
N SER A 394 8.43 26.62 8.12
CA SER A 394 8.43 27.73 9.07
C SER A 394 9.79 27.93 9.73
N CYS A 395 10.49 26.86 10.10
CA CYS A 395 11.86 26.95 10.66
C CYS A 395 12.87 27.46 9.62
N ALA A 396 12.76 27.01 8.35
CA ALA A 396 13.61 27.51 7.26
C ALA A 396 13.33 28.98 6.97
N ALA A 397 12.07 29.41 6.97
CA ALA A 397 11.67 30.80 6.79
C ALA A 397 12.17 31.68 7.92
N TRP A 398 12.06 31.22 9.18
CA TRP A 398 12.59 31.89 10.34
C TRP A 398 14.13 32.06 10.27
N LEU A 399 14.83 30.98 9.86
CA LEU A 399 16.28 31.02 9.63
C LEU A 399 16.64 32.07 8.59
N TRP A 400 15.94 32.12 7.45
CA TRP A 400 16.21 33.13 6.42
C TRP A 400 15.95 34.54 6.87
N ILE A 401 14.81 34.83 7.53
CA ILE A 401 14.43 36.15 7.99
C ILE A 401 15.42 36.68 9.06
N THR A 402 15.85 35.81 9.98
CA THR A 402 16.69 36.26 11.14
C THR A 402 18.16 36.30 10.83
N SER A 403 18.68 35.44 9.94
CA SER A 403 20.11 35.39 9.63
C SER A 403 20.53 36.37 8.53
N ALA A 404 19.58 36.84 7.70
CA ALA A 404 19.86 37.60 6.47
C ALA A 404 20.89 36.91 5.54
N TRP A 405 21.05 35.58 5.68
CA TRP A 405 21.98 34.80 4.91
C TRP A 405 21.34 34.43 3.56
N ASN A 406 21.98 34.82 2.43
CA ASN A 406 21.45 34.52 1.10
C ASN A 406 21.30 33.03 0.82
N GLY A 407 22.21 32.20 1.29
CA GLY A 407 22.12 30.75 1.18
C GLY A 407 20.89 30.15 1.86
N ALA A 408 20.33 30.79 2.89
CA ALA A 408 19.13 30.34 3.56
C ALA A 408 17.88 30.38 2.66
N LEU A 409 17.84 31.22 1.62
CA LEU A 409 16.78 31.20 0.61
C LEU A 409 16.75 29.85 -0.13
N SER A 410 17.93 29.31 -0.46
CA SER A 410 18.05 27.99 -1.08
C SER A 410 17.56 26.87 -0.15
N SER A 411 17.67 27.05 1.18
CA SER A 411 17.16 26.08 2.14
C SER A 411 15.64 25.92 2.07
N LEU A 412 14.90 27.00 1.84
CA LEU A 412 13.43 26.96 1.66
C LEU A 412 13.02 26.07 0.50
N LEU A 413 13.75 26.18 -0.63
CA LEU A 413 13.48 25.36 -1.84
C LEU A 413 13.58 23.86 -1.52
N LEU A 414 14.70 23.47 -0.92
CA LEU A 414 14.96 22.06 -0.69
C LEU A 414 14.09 21.48 0.44
N VAL A 415 13.78 22.26 1.49
CA VAL A 415 12.87 21.83 2.56
C VAL A 415 11.50 21.51 1.99
N GLY A 416 10.96 22.34 1.09
CA GLY A 416 9.69 22.09 0.43
C GLY A 416 9.68 20.77 -0.35
N VAL A 417 10.74 20.50 -1.11
CA VAL A 417 10.91 19.24 -1.87
C VAL A 417 11.05 18.05 -0.92
N MET A 418 11.96 18.14 0.07
CA MET A 418 12.22 17.02 0.96
C MET A 418 11.01 16.64 1.80
N CYS A 419 10.31 17.61 2.40
CA CYS A 419 9.20 17.32 3.29
C CYS A 419 8.01 16.73 2.55
N SER A 420 7.70 17.20 1.35
CA SER A 420 6.61 16.65 0.55
C SER A 420 6.96 15.28 -0.06
N LEU A 421 8.17 15.12 -0.62
CA LEU A 421 8.57 13.92 -1.31
C LEU A 421 8.88 12.77 -0.34
N MET A 422 9.64 13.03 0.75
CA MET A 422 10.03 11.99 1.71
C MET A 422 8.83 11.48 2.51
N ALA A 423 7.79 12.28 2.71
CA ALA A 423 6.55 11.87 3.37
C ALA A 423 5.82 10.72 2.64
N THR A 424 6.05 10.53 1.35
CA THR A 424 5.44 9.45 0.56
C THR A 424 6.14 8.10 0.73
N PHE A 425 7.34 8.08 1.30
CA PHE A 425 8.08 6.84 1.53
C PHE A 425 7.57 6.11 2.78
N PRO A 426 7.61 4.77 2.79
CA PRO A 426 7.21 3.99 3.97
C PRO A 426 8.00 4.31 5.24
N ARG A 427 9.24 4.76 5.10
CA ARG A 427 10.16 5.17 6.18
C ARG A 427 10.73 6.55 5.88
N PRO A 428 9.99 7.64 6.18
CA PRO A 428 10.38 8.99 5.78
C PRO A 428 11.76 9.43 6.31
N LEU A 429 12.08 9.13 7.57
CA LEU A 429 13.38 9.47 8.16
C LEU A 429 14.54 8.78 7.43
N LEU A 430 14.42 7.50 7.13
CA LEU A 430 15.44 6.76 6.37
C LEU A 430 15.60 7.31 4.95
N ALA A 431 14.48 7.68 4.32
CA ALA A 431 14.50 8.30 2.99
C ALA A 431 15.20 9.65 3.03
N ALA A 432 14.92 10.50 4.03
CA ALA A 432 15.60 11.79 4.23
C ALA A 432 17.11 11.61 4.50
N GLN A 433 17.50 10.64 5.32
CA GLN A 433 18.92 10.32 5.57
C GLN A 433 19.63 9.81 4.30
N ASN A 434 18.96 9.00 3.47
CA ASN A 434 19.52 8.54 2.20
C ASN A 434 19.64 9.69 1.21
N PHE A 435 18.67 10.61 1.18
CA PHE A 435 18.73 11.81 0.37
C PHE A 435 19.91 12.71 0.79
N LEU A 436 20.11 12.93 2.09
CA LEU A 436 21.27 13.67 2.62
C LEU A 436 22.61 13.03 2.19
N ARG A 437 22.69 11.69 2.21
CA ARG A 437 23.89 10.99 1.68
C ARG A 437 24.07 11.23 0.17
N GLY A 438 22.97 11.28 -0.57
CA GLY A 438 22.96 11.63 -1.99
C GLY A 438 23.40 13.07 -2.23
N LEU A 439 22.94 14.01 -1.42
CA LEU A 439 23.36 15.41 -1.46
C LEU A 439 24.87 15.57 -1.21
N LEU A 440 25.42 14.87 -0.22
CA LEU A 440 26.88 14.90 0.02
C LEU A 440 27.69 14.45 -1.20
N LEU A 441 27.21 13.42 -1.91
CA LEU A 441 27.82 12.98 -3.17
C LEU A 441 27.59 14.02 -4.28
N ALA A 442 26.39 14.62 -4.37
CA ALA A 442 26.07 15.65 -5.34
C ALA A 442 26.98 16.89 -5.23
N ILE A 443 27.34 17.28 -4.00
CA ILE A 443 28.29 18.36 -3.74
C ILE A 443 29.64 18.06 -4.39
N LEU A 444 30.17 16.87 -4.19
CA LEU A 444 31.46 16.47 -4.80
C LEU A 444 31.37 16.39 -6.32
N ILE A 445 30.29 15.81 -6.84
CA ILE A 445 30.07 15.67 -8.30
C ILE A 445 29.87 17.04 -8.94
N SER A 446 29.08 17.92 -8.34
CA SER A 446 28.85 19.29 -8.89
C SER A 446 30.13 20.14 -8.83
N ALA A 447 30.93 20.02 -7.78
CA ALA A 447 32.24 20.68 -7.73
C ALA A 447 33.17 20.19 -8.85
N ALA A 448 33.26 18.88 -9.04
CA ALA A 448 34.07 18.32 -10.14
C ALA A 448 33.56 18.77 -11.52
N LEU A 449 32.25 18.77 -11.73
CA LEU A 449 31.64 19.23 -12.97
C LEU A 449 31.91 20.71 -13.21
N LEU A 450 31.59 21.58 -12.27
CA LEU A 450 31.64 23.04 -12.44
C LEU A 450 33.07 23.61 -12.50
N PHE A 451 33.98 23.09 -11.67
CA PHE A 451 35.31 23.67 -11.53
C PHE A 451 36.40 22.98 -12.34
N VAL A 452 36.14 21.73 -12.79
CA VAL A 452 37.18 20.94 -13.49
C VAL A 452 36.72 20.48 -14.87
N LEU A 453 35.55 19.82 -14.95
CA LEU A 453 35.17 19.08 -16.15
C LEU A 453 34.50 19.98 -17.21
N LEU A 454 33.51 20.76 -16.84
CA LEU A 454 32.76 21.62 -17.78
C LEU A 454 33.60 22.77 -18.33
N PRO A 455 34.53 23.41 -17.57
CA PRO A 455 35.39 24.44 -18.14
C PRO A 455 36.37 23.95 -19.20
N ALA A 456 36.57 22.62 -19.34
CA ALA A 456 37.51 22.05 -20.31
C ALA A 456 37.05 22.16 -21.77
N SER A 457 35.75 22.30 -22.03
CA SER A 457 35.17 22.51 -23.36
C SER A 457 33.81 23.20 -23.28
N ALA A 458 33.57 24.12 -24.21
CA ALA A 458 32.29 24.82 -24.34
C ALA A 458 31.30 24.09 -25.29
N GLU A 459 31.70 22.95 -25.88
CA GLU A 459 30.89 22.24 -26.85
C GLU A 459 29.71 21.48 -26.16
N PHE A 460 28.58 21.42 -26.86
CA PHE A 460 27.39 20.75 -26.38
C PHE A 460 27.65 19.26 -26.12
N GLU A 461 28.42 18.61 -26.97
CA GLU A 461 28.76 17.17 -26.86
C GLU A 461 29.49 16.86 -25.55
N TRP A 462 30.33 17.78 -25.09
CA TRP A 462 31.05 17.67 -23.83
C TRP A 462 30.09 17.74 -22.64
N LEU A 463 29.18 18.72 -22.62
CA LEU A 463 28.12 18.82 -21.62
C LEU A 463 27.22 17.58 -21.66
N ALA A 464 26.80 17.16 -22.87
CA ALA A 464 25.93 16.00 -23.04
C ALA A 464 26.56 14.70 -22.50
N LEU A 465 27.87 14.51 -22.69
CA LEU A 465 28.60 13.37 -22.15
C LEU A 465 28.49 13.28 -20.60
N TRP A 466 28.75 14.40 -19.93
CA TRP A 466 28.72 14.42 -18.46
C TRP A 466 27.28 14.33 -17.91
N MET A 467 26.32 14.94 -18.59
CA MET A 467 24.91 14.79 -18.22
C MET A 467 24.42 13.37 -18.48
N ALA A 468 24.87 12.71 -19.56
CA ALA A 468 24.55 11.31 -19.82
C ALA A 468 25.08 10.39 -18.71
N LEU A 469 26.31 10.60 -18.25
CA LEU A 469 26.91 9.84 -17.16
C LEU A 469 26.15 10.06 -15.84
N LEU A 470 25.83 11.30 -15.52
CA LEU A 470 25.03 11.65 -14.34
C LEU A 470 23.66 10.96 -14.38
N LEU A 471 22.92 11.11 -15.50
CA LEU A 471 21.61 10.52 -15.66
C LEU A 471 21.65 8.99 -15.62
N TYR A 472 22.70 8.35 -16.15
CA TYR A 472 22.91 6.90 -16.05
C TYR A 472 23.05 6.47 -14.60
N VAL A 473 23.95 7.10 -13.83
CA VAL A 473 24.16 6.82 -12.42
C VAL A 473 22.85 6.97 -11.65
N VAL A 474 22.13 8.07 -11.84
CA VAL A 474 20.87 8.35 -11.18
C VAL A 474 19.80 7.30 -11.54
N ALA A 475 19.63 6.99 -12.82
CA ALA A 475 18.62 6.04 -13.27
C ALA A 475 18.87 4.62 -12.74
N VAL A 476 20.12 4.17 -12.72
CA VAL A 476 20.47 2.89 -12.09
C VAL A 476 20.08 2.87 -10.61
N GLY A 477 20.34 3.95 -9.87
CA GLY A 477 19.96 4.06 -8.47
C GLY A 477 18.45 4.12 -8.23
N LEU A 478 17.71 4.77 -9.12
CA LEU A 478 16.24 4.85 -9.05
C LEU A 478 15.53 3.51 -9.30
N SER A 479 16.20 2.56 -9.93
CA SER A 479 15.62 1.23 -10.22
C SER A 479 15.35 0.38 -8.97
N SER A 480 15.90 0.74 -7.80
CA SER A 480 15.71 0.00 -6.56
C SER A 480 15.28 0.91 -5.41
N PRO A 481 14.26 0.53 -4.61
CA PRO A 481 13.84 1.30 -3.44
C PRO A 481 14.93 1.55 -2.40
N LEU A 482 15.96 0.67 -2.32
CA LEU A 482 17.07 0.79 -1.37
C LEU A 482 18.04 1.93 -1.72
N SER A 483 18.22 2.23 -3.01
CA SER A 483 19.13 3.25 -3.52
C SER A 483 18.42 4.50 -4.03
N ALA A 484 17.10 4.45 -4.24
CA ALA A 484 16.32 5.54 -4.86
C ALA A 484 16.48 6.89 -4.13
N GLY A 485 16.49 6.90 -2.79
CA GLY A 485 16.68 8.13 -2.02
C GLY A 485 18.07 8.77 -2.24
N ILE A 486 19.12 7.94 -2.32
CA ILE A 486 20.50 8.39 -2.60
C ILE A 486 20.57 8.94 -4.05
N ALA A 487 20.04 8.17 -5.00
CA ALA A 487 20.05 8.56 -6.41
C ALA A 487 19.26 9.85 -6.68
N MET A 488 18.12 10.05 -6.00
CA MET A 488 17.36 11.30 -6.05
C MET A 488 18.19 12.49 -5.54
N GLY A 489 18.84 12.32 -4.38
CA GLY A 489 19.72 13.36 -3.84
C GLY A 489 20.86 13.69 -4.79
N ILE A 490 21.51 12.68 -5.42
CA ILE A 490 22.55 12.93 -6.44
C ILE A 490 21.97 13.68 -7.61
N GLY A 491 20.87 13.19 -8.21
CA GLY A 491 20.36 13.71 -9.47
C GLY A 491 19.78 15.13 -9.35
N LEU A 492 18.87 15.34 -8.40
CA LEU A 492 18.20 16.62 -8.25
C LEU A 492 19.16 17.72 -7.82
N GLU A 493 20.01 17.42 -6.83
CA GLU A 493 20.91 18.43 -6.28
C GLU A 493 22.08 18.76 -7.22
N THR A 494 22.63 17.76 -7.93
CA THR A 494 23.66 18.05 -8.94
C THR A 494 23.11 18.93 -10.05
N LEU A 495 21.89 18.65 -10.56
CA LEU A 495 21.26 19.44 -11.62
C LEU A 495 20.94 20.88 -11.15
N LEU A 496 20.54 21.06 -9.88
CA LEU A 496 20.33 22.39 -9.31
C LEU A 496 21.64 23.19 -9.19
N MET A 497 22.71 22.56 -8.73
CA MET A 497 24.01 23.22 -8.51
C MET A 497 24.72 23.48 -9.84
N VAL A 498 24.68 22.56 -10.78
CA VAL A 498 25.33 22.72 -12.10
C VAL A 498 24.56 23.68 -13.00
N ALA A 499 23.22 23.63 -12.92
CA ALA A 499 22.32 24.50 -13.69
C ALA A 499 22.72 24.63 -15.17
N PRO A 500 22.71 23.55 -15.97
CA PRO A 500 23.15 23.59 -17.36
C PRO A 500 22.38 24.65 -18.15
N GLN A 501 23.11 25.50 -18.88
CA GLN A 501 22.58 26.60 -19.66
C GLN A 501 23.18 26.62 -21.08
N ASN A 502 22.45 27.20 -22.03
CA ASN A 502 22.86 27.30 -23.44
C ASN A 502 24.07 28.22 -23.64
N ILE A 503 24.26 29.19 -22.77
CA ILE A 503 25.42 30.09 -22.84
C ILE A 503 26.52 29.48 -21.98
N ALA A 504 27.72 29.32 -22.57
CA ALA A 504 28.90 28.78 -21.92
C ALA A 504 29.47 29.69 -20.79
N VAL A 505 28.63 30.34 -20.06
CA VAL A 505 29.05 31.12 -18.89
C VAL A 505 29.03 30.19 -17.65
N TYR A 506 29.86 29.14 -17.71
CA TYR A 506 30.22 28.37 -16.53
C TYR A 506 31.20 29.14 -15.63
N TYR A 507 31.07 30.46 -15.60
CA TYR A 507 31.67 31.24 -14.54
C TYR A 507 30.81 31.09 -13.30
N SER A 508 30.87 29.90 -12.73
CA SER A 508 30.33 29.69 -11.42
C SER A 508 31.11 30.61 -10.48
N ASN A 509 30.47 31.62 -10.00
CA ASN A 509 30.97 32.35 -8.85
C ASN A 509 31.05 31.31 -7.70
N ALA A 510 32.27 30.92 -7.33
CA ALA A 510 32.48 29.92 -6.28
C ALA A 510 31.74 30.30 -4.99
N SER A 511 31.65 31.59 -4.68
CA SER A 511 30.85 32.09 -3.56
C SER A 511 29.39 31.70 -3.64
N GLN A 512 28.77 31.87 -4.80
CA GLN A 512 27.36 31.47 -5.01
C GLN A 512 27.15 29.98 -4.88
N TRP A 513 28.08 29.17 -5.40
CA TRP A 513 28.03 27.72 -5.23
C TRP A 513 28.12 27.31 -3.76
N PHE A 514 29.02 27.93 -2.96
CA PHE A 514 29.11 27.68 -1.52
C PHE A 514 27.83 28.09 -0.76
N GLU A 515 27.18 29.17 -1.18
CA GLU A 515 25.89 29.59 -0.61
C GLU A 515 24.80 28.56 -0.88
N PHE A 516 24.70 28.03 -2.11
CA PHE A 516 23.77 26.94 -2.43
C PHE A 516 24.06 25.68 -1.65
N VAL A 517 25.32 25.26 -1.58
CA VAL A 517 25.74 24.07 -0.81
C VAL A 517 25.39 24.24 0.66
N GLY A 518 25.69 25.39 1.26
CA GLY A 518 25.36 25.68 2.65
C GLY A 518 23.85 25.62 2.92
N GLY A 519 23.06 26.27 2.05
CA GLY A 519 21.60 26.31 2.15
C GLY A 519 20.98 24.90 2.01
N PHE A 520 21.44 24.12 1.05
CA PHE A 520 20.94 22.74 0.83
C PHE A 520 21.34 21.79 1.97
N LEU A 521 22.55 21.93 2.52
CA LEU A 521 22.95 21.16 3.71
C LEU A 521 22.08 21.54 4.92
N ALA A 522 21.87 22.84 5.16
CA ALA A 522 20.99 23.30 6.24
C ALA A 522 19.57 22.74 6.08
N ALA A 523 19.03 22.78 4.86
CA ALA A 523 17.71 22.21 4.55
C ALA A 523 17.63 20.71 4.81
N ALA A 524 18.60 19.95 4.32
CA ALA A 524 18.61 18.50 4.47
C ALA A 524 18.78 18.08 5.95
N VAL A 525 19.62 18.77 6.69
CA VAL A 525 19.76 18.56 8.14
C VAL A 525 18.47 18.92 8.85
N LEU A 526 17.86 20.07 8.55
CA LEU A 526 16.58 20.50 9.12
C LEU A 526 15.47 19.47 8.84
N ALA A 527 15.35 18.99 7.60
CA ALA A 527 14.37 17.98 7.26
C ALA A 527 14.60 16.68 8.05
N VAL A 528 15.83 16.20 8.15
CA VAL A 528 16.17 15.02 8.97
C VAL A 528 15.81 15.23 10.43
N LEU A 529 16.12 16.41 11.00
CA LEU A 529 15.77 16.76 12.37
C LEU A 529 14.26 16.81 12.58
N VAL A 530 13.51 17.43 11.68
CA VAL A 530 12.05 17.48 11.78
C VAL A 530 11.44 16.07 11.70
N PHE A 531 11.90 15.21 10.79
CA PHE A 531 11.43 13.82 10.74
C PHE A 531 11.85 12.99 11.96
N ALA A 532 12.93 13.36 12.64
CA ALA A 532 13.40 12.66 13.83
C ALA A 532 12.73 13.15 15.13
N LEU A 533 12.41 14.45 15.23
CA LEU A 533 11.94 15.09 16.46
C LEU A 533 10.43 15.32 16.48
N VAL A 534 9.84 15.74 15.35
CA VAL A 534 8.40 16.00 15.24
C VAL A 534 7.68 14.69 14.99
N TYR A 535 7.03 14.15 16.01
CA TYR A 535 6.32 12.85 15.95
C TYR A 535 7.19 11.75 15.30
N PRO A 536 8.28 11.29 15.94
CA PRO A 536 9.23 10.37 15.33
C PRO A 536 8.51 9.10 14.85
N PHE A 537 8.85 8.69 13.61
CA PHE A 537 8.31 7.47 13.05
C PHE A 537 8.85 6.26 13.82
N ARG A 538 7.97 5.60 14.56
CA ARG A 538 8.28 4.36 15.28
C ARG A 538 7.36 3.26 14.76
N ALA A 539 7.93 2.14 14.34
CA ALA A 539 7.15 1.02 13.80
C ALA A 539 6.21 0.41 14.83
N GLY A 540 6.65 0.28 16.09
CA GLY A 540 5.85 -0.31 17.16
C GLY A 540 4.56 0.45 17.49
N PRO A 541 4.58 1.74 17.80
CA PRO A 541 3.35 2.53 17.98
C PRO A 541 2.42 2.52 16.77
N ARG A 542 2.98 2.49 15.55
CA ARG A 542 2.16 2.38 14.34
C ARG A 542 1.49 1.02 14.19
N LEU A 543 2.19 -0.06 14.53
CA LEU A 543 1.60 -1.41 14.57
C LEU A 543 0.47 -1.49 15.60
N ARG A 544 0.67 -0.92 16.81
CA ARG A 544 -0.38 -0.82 17.84
C ARG A 544 -1.60 -0.08 17.33
N ARG A 545 -1.41 1.06 16.70
CA ARG A 545 -2.51 1.85 16.13
C ARG A 545 -3.25 1.10 15.01
N LEU A 546 -2.53 0.42 14.10
CA LEU A 546 -3.16 -0.37 13.05
C LEU A 546 -3.98 -1.53 13.64
N LEU A 547 -3.50 -2.17 14.70
CA LEU A 547 -4.25 -3.17 15.44
C LEU A 547 -5.49 -2.57 16.10
N TYR A 548 -5.36 -1.41 16.76
CA TYR A 548 -6.50 -0.69 17.35
C TYR A 548 -7.59 -0.39 16.30
N LEU A 549 -7.23 0.15 15.14
CA LEU A 549 -8.17 0.41 14.04
C LEU A 549 -8.79 -0.87 13.49
N SER A 550 -8.05 -2.00 13.49
CA SER A 550 -8.58 -3.30 13.10
C SER A 550 -9.66 -3.78 14.08
N ARG A 551 -9.44 -3.55 15.37
CA ARG A 551 -10.42 -3.84 16.42
C ARG A 551 -11.70 -3.00 16.30
N GLN A 552 -11.55 -1.71 15.99
CA GLN A 552 -12.69 -0.81 15.75
C GLN A 552 -13.54 -1.29 14.56
N ASP A 553 -12.90 -1.67 13.44
CA ASP A 553 -13.61 -2.20 12.29
C ASP A 553 -14.35 -3.51 12.63
N VAL A 554 -13.77 -4.39 13.46
CA VAL A 554 -14.48 -5.60 13.93
C VAL A 554 -15.68 -5.24 14.80
N ALA A 555 -15.54 -4.27 15.69
CA ALA A 555 -16.65 -3.80 16.51
C ALA A 555 -17.75 -3.13 15.66
N GLU A 556 -17.38 -2.41 14.62
CA GLU A 556 -18.32 -1.83 13.65
C GLU A 556 -19.12 -2.94 12.93
N MET A 557 -18.45 -4.04 12.53
CA MET A 557 -19.09 -5.21 11.91
C MET A 557 -20.17 -5.83 12.79
N SER A 558 -20.14 -5.63 14.09
CA SER A 558 -21.22 -6.08 15.01
C SER A 558 -22.44 -5.15 15.01
N ARG A 559 -22.32 -3.92 14.54
CA ARG A 559 -23.37 -2.87 14.60
C ARG A 559 -24.03 -2.60 13.26
N CYS A 560 -23.28 -2.70 12.14
CA CYS A 560 -23.77 -2.42 10.79
C CYS A 560 -24.71 -3.50 10.26
N GLU A 561 -25.57 -3.21 9.30
CA GLU A 561 -26.37 -4.21 8.59
C GLU A 561 -25.47 -5.23 7.88
N ALA A 562 -25.82 -6.51 7.95
CA ALA A 562 -25.05 -7.55 7.29
C ALA A 562 -25.34 -7.57 5.79
N SER A 563 -24.33 -7.16 4.99
CA SER A 563 -24.42 -7.23 3.53
C SER A 563 -23.13 -7.81 2.94
N GLU A 564 -23.24 -8.43 1.76
CA GLU A 564 -22.06 -8.94 1.03
C GLU A 564 -21.08 -7.80 0.70
N ALA A 565 -21.60 -6.60 0.38
CA ALA A 565 -20.80 -5.42 0.09
C ALA A 565 -19.99 -4.95 1.31
N GLN A 566 -20.61 -4.89 2.48
CA GLN A 566 -19.92 -4.50 3.73
C GLN A 566 -18.87 -5.53 4.13
N ARG A 567 -19.18 -6.83 4.03
CA ARG A 567 -18.20 -7.88 4.26
C ARG A 567 -17.00 -7.75 3.33
N PHE A 568 -17.23 -7.55 2.05
CA PHE A 568 -16.17 -7.34 1.07
C PHE A 568 -15.33 -6.10 1.38
N ALA A 569 -15.97 -4.97 1.72
CA ALA A 569 -15.28 -3.74 2.11
C ALA A 569 -14.43 -3.94 3.38
N PHE A 570 -14.94 -4.67 4.37
CA PHE A 570 -14.20 -5.04 5.57
C PHE A 570 -12.98 -5.91 5.22
N GLU A 571 -13.18 -7.02 4.49
CA GLU A 571 -12.09 -7.95 4.14
C GLU A 571 -10.97 -7.25 3.35
N THR A 572 -11.34 -6.40 2.36
CA THR A 572 -10.34 -5.67 1.55
C THR A 572 -9.59 -4.62 2.36
N ARG A 573 -10.27 -3.87 3.25
CA ARG A 573 -9.63 -2.89 4.14
C ARG A 573 -8.70 -3.57 5.15
N MET A 574 -9.08 -4.71 5.68
CA MET A 574 -8.25 -5.48 6.60
C MET A 574 -7.00 -6.05 5.93
N ILE A 575 -7.12 -6.62 4.73
CA ILE A 575 -5.96 -7.12 3.97
C ILE A 575 -5.01 -5.97 3.60
N ASP A 576 -5.54 -4.82 3.20
CA ASP A 576 -4.72 -3.64 2.92
C ASP A 576 -3.96 -3.17 4.18
N ARG A 577 -4.61 -3.19 5.34
CA ARG A 577 -3.97 -2.85 6.62
C ARG A 577 -2.90 -3.87 7.03
N LEU A 578 -3.18 -5.16 6.83
CA LEU A 578 -2.19 -6.23 7.05
C LEU A 578 -0.97 -6.07 6.14
N ALA A 579 -1.15 -5.64 4.90
CA ALA A 579 -0.04 -5.35 3.98
C ALA A 579 0.86 -4.21 4.51
N VAL A 580 0.26 -3.15 5.06
CA VAL A 580 1.01 -2.08 5.73
C VAL A 580 1.78 -2.62 6.95
N MET A 581 1.14 -3.47 7.76
CA MET A 581 1.78 -4.09 8.93
C MET A 581 2.96 -4.96 8.52
N VAL A 582 2.84 -5.79 7.48
CA VAL A 582 3.94 -6.61 6.94
C VAL A 582 5.15 -5.75 6.58
N GLY A 583 4.93 -4.59 5.94
CA GLY A 583 6.00 -3.64 5.60
C GLY A 583 6.70 -3.01 6.81
N LEU A 584 6.04 -2.99 7.99
CA LEU A 584 6.56 -2.43 9.23
C LEU A 584 7.30 -3.45 10.09
N LEU A 585 7.01 -4.74 9.99
CA LEU A 585 7.60 -5.80 10.82
C LEU A 585 9.13 -5.80 10.81
N PRO A 586 9.83 -5.72 9.65
CA PRO A 586 11.30 -5.70 9.63
C PRO A 586 11.92 -4.47 10.30
N ALA A 587 11.13 -3.40 10.50
CA ALA A 587 11.59 -2.17 11.14
C ALA A 587 11.24 -2.12 12.63
N SER A 588 10.40 -3.04 13.10
CA SER A 588 10.04 -3.13 14.52
C SER A 588 11.08 -3.94 15.27
N GLN A 589 11.63 -3.36 16.32
CA GLN A 589 12.52 -4.06 17.27
C GLN A 589 11.74 -4.66 18.44
N GLU A 590 10.41 -4.49 18.45
CA GLU A 590 9.57 -5.00 19.53
C GLU A 590 9.29 -6.50 19.33
N PRO A 591 9.53 -7.35 20.36
CA PRO A 591 9.21 -8.79 20.29
C PRO A 591 7.74 -9.07 19.97
N ALA A 592 6.84 -8.22 20.49
CA ALA A 592 5.40 -8.33 20.31
C ALA A 592 4.90 -7.94 18.89
N ALA A 593 5.78 -7.53 17.97
CA ALA A 593 5.35 -7.11 16.64
C ALA A 593 4.69 -8.24 15.83
N ALA A 594 5.27 -9.44 15.88
CA ALA A 594 4.73 -10.63 15.22
C ALA A 594 3.39 -11.04 15.84
N GLU A 595 3.27 -10.96 17.16
CA GLU A 595 2.05 -11.27 17.88
C GLU A 595 0.92 -10.29 17.55
N ARG A 596 1.22 -8.98 17.43
CA ARG A 596 0.24 -7.97 16.98
C ARG A 596 -0.23 -8.23 15.55
N PHE A 597 0.65 -8.69 14.69
CA PHE A 597 0.24 -9.12 13.36
C PHE A 597 -0.69 -10.33 13.40
N GLN A 598 -0.40 -11.33 14.25
CA GLN A 598 -1.29 -12.48 14.47
C GLN A 598 -2.65 -12.05 15.01
N CYS A 599 -2.69 -11.11 15.97
CA CYS A 599 -3.94 -10.56 16.49
C CYS A 599 -4.75 -9.85 15.39
N ALA A 600 -4.08 -9.10 14.51
CA ALA A 600 -4.73 -8.46 13.35
C ALA A 600 -5.29 -9.50 12.36
N LEU A 601 -4.61 -10.62 12.14
CA LEU A 601 -5.16 -11.76 11.40
C LEU A 601 -6.40 -12.33 12.11
N GLY A 602 -6.36 -12.45 13.43
CA GLY A 602 -7.52 -12.85 14.25
C GLY A 602 -8.70 -11.89 14.09
N CYS A 603 -8.45 -10.58 13.97
CA CYS A 603 -9.49 -9.59 13.69
C CYS A 603 -10.22 -9.85 12.37
N VAL A 604 -9.52 -10.30 11.31
CA VAL A 604 -10.16 -10.67 10.03
C VAL A 604 -11.15 -11.82 10.27
N VAL A 605 -10.71 -12.85 10.99
CA VAL A 605 -11.53 -14.03 11.30
C VAL A 605 -12.75 -13.65 12.14
N MET A 606 -12.55 -12.84 13.19
CA MET A 606 -13.63 -12.36 14.06
C MET A 606 -14.67 -11.54 13.30
N GLY A 607 -14.24 -10.60 12.44
CA GLY A 607 -15.16 -9.76 11.65
C GLY A 607 -16.01 -10.59 10.67
N VAL A 608 -15.41 -11.58 9.99
CA VAL A 608 -16.16 -12.51 9.13
C VAL A 608 -17.13 -13.38 9.94
N ALA A 609 -16.71 -13.84 11.11
CA ALA A 609 -17.60 -14.62 12.00
C ALA A 609 -18.78 -13.79 12.49
N LEU A 610 -18.56 -12.51 12.87
CA LEU A 610 -19.63 -11.58 13.25
C LEU A 610 -20.61 -11.33 12.10
N ASN A 611 -20.13 -11.15 10.89
CA ASN A 611 -21.01 -10.99 9.72
C ASN A 611 -21.89 -12.23 9.50
N ARG A 612 -21.33 -13.44 9.67
CA ARG A 612 -22.09 -14.70 9.56
C ARG A 612 -23.17 -14.86 10.64
N LEU A 613 -22.95 -14.33 11.84
CA LEU A 613 -23.96 -14.30 12.89
C LEU A 613 -25.11 -13.35 12.57
N ARG A 614 -24.84 -12.28 11.85
CA ARG A 614 -25.80 -11.22 11.57
C ARG A 614 -26.61 -11.43 10.28
N GLU A 615 -26.01 -12.10 9.29
CA GLU A 615 -26.64 -12.33 8.00
C GLU A 615 -28.06 -12.91 8.12
N PRO A 616 -28.34 -13.91 8.98
CA PRO A 616 -29.68 -14.45 9.18
C PRO A 616 -30.48 -13.79 10.32
N LEU A 617 -30.09 -12.62 10.84
CA LEU A 617 -30.73 -11.98 12.01
C LEU A 617 -32.21 -11.70 11.77
N HIS A 618 -32.60 -11.37 10.55
CA HIS A 618 -33.97 -11.02 10.17
C HIS A 618 -34.75 -12.21 9.58
N ASP A 619 -34.12 -13.37 9.46
CA ASP A 619 -34.78 -14.58 9.01
C ASP A 619 -35.31 -15.40 10.20
N ALA A 620 -36.62 -15.23 10.46
CA ALA A 620 -37.27 -15.92 11.57
C ALA A 620 -37.27 -17.46 11.42
N GLY A 621 -37.09 -17.98 10.20
CA GLY A 621 -36.90 -19.39 9.94
C GLY A 621 -35.57 -19.93 10.44
N VAL A 622 -34.55 -19.07 10.47
CA VAL A 622 -33.19 -19.42 10.93
C VAL A 622 -33.00 -19.13 12.43
N VAL A 623 -33.34 -17.90 12.87
CA VAL A 623 -33.21 -17.47 14.27
C VAL A 623 -34.59 -17.17 14.84
N PRO A 624 -35.16 -18.09 15.64
CA PRO A 624 -36.44 -17.87 16.29
C PRO A 624 -36.42 -16.59 17.14
N LEU A 625 -37.59 -15.96 17.28
CA LEU A 625 -37.77 -14.73 18.07
C LEU A 625 -37.21 -14.82 19.49
N GLU A 626 -37.25 -15.98 20.07
CA GLU A 626 -36.74 -16.26 21.45
C GLU A 626 -35.20 -16.14 21.56
N LEU A 627 -34.47 -16.44 20.48
CA LEU A 627 -32.99 -16.37 20.43
C LEU A 627 -32.45 -15.03 19.92
N GLN A 628 -33.26 -14.20 19.30
CA GLN A 628 -32.82 -12.87 18.79
C GLN A 628 -32.29 -11.95 19.92
N PRO A 629 -32.89 -11.86 21.12
CA PRO A 629 -32.33 -11.07 22.21
C PRO A 629 -30.96 -11.56 22.67
N LEU A 630 -30.76 -12.90 22.74
CA LEU A 630 -29.47 -13.51 23.12
C LEU A 630 -28.39 -13.25 22.08
N LEU A 631 -28.74 -13.28 20.80
CA LEU A 631 -27.83 -12.90 19.71
C LEU A 631 -27.46 -11.42 19.81
N GLY A 632 -28.45 -10.54 20.02
CA GLY A 632 -28.22 -9.12 20.21
C GLY A 632 -27.34 -8.79 21.42
N GLU A 633 -27.50 -9.52 22.52
CA GLU A 633 -26.64 -9.43 23.71
C GLU A 633 -25.20 -9.88 23.37
N ALA A 634 -25.04 -11.05 22.73
CA ALA A 634 -23.73 -11.58 22.36
C ALA A 634 -22.97 -10.62 21.44
N LEU A 635 -23.63 -10.05 20.43
CA LEU A 635 -23.03 -9.07 19.52
C LEU A 635 -22.60 -7.80 20.24
N ARG A 636 -23.41 -7.26 21.17
CA ARG A 636 -23.06 -6.06 21.95
C ARG A 636 -21.89 -6.29 22.88
N GLU A 637 -21.89 -7.40 23.64
CA GLU A 637 -20.79 -7.70 24.58
C GLU A 637 -19.47 -7.96 23.86
N VAL A 638 -19.50 -8.66 22.73
CA VAL A 638 -18.31 -8.88 21.88
C VAL A 638 -17.80 -7.53 21.35
N ALA A 639 -18.69 -6.67 20.86
CA ALA A 639 -18.30 -5.34 20.37
C ALA A 639 -17.73 -4.46 21.49
N ALA A 640 -18.35 -4.47 22.66
CA ALA A 640 -17.89 -3.70 23.82
C ALA A 640 -16.52 -4.17 24.30
N TYR A 641 -16.28 -5.48 24.31
CA TYR A 641 -14.97 -6.05 24.65
C TYR A 641 -13.89 -5.67 23.63
N ILE A 642 -14.18 -5.81 22.34
CA ILE A 642 -13.20 -5.56 21.28
C ILE A 642 -12.90 -4.05 21.15
N ALA A 643 -13.89 -3.16 21.26
CA ALA A 643 -13.73 -1.72 21.09
C ALA A 643 -13.23 -1.02 22.37
N GLY A 644 -13.72 -1.42 23.53
CA GLY A 644 -13.59 -0.67 24.78
C GLY A 644 -12.32 -0.91 25.61
N GLY A 645 -11.33 -1.62 25.05
CA GLY A 645 -10.16 -2.06 25.82
C GLY A 645 -10.50 -3.28 26.70
N ALA A 646 -9.84 -4.37 26.41
CA ALA A 646 -10.13 -5.70 26.92
C ALA A 646 -9.89 -5.79 28.44
N ASP A 647 -10.95 -5.72 29.23
CA ASP A 647 -10.94 -6.05 30.64
C ASP A 647 -11.32 -7.52 30.83
N ALA A 648 -10.65 -8.22 31.75
CA ALA A 648 -11.01 -9.58 32.09
C ALA A 648 -12.51 -9.74 32.39
N PRO A 649 -13.17 -8.86 33.18
CA PRO A 649 -14.61 -8.94 33.40
C PRO A 649 -15.46 -8.83 32.14
N ARG A 650 -15.09 -7.97 31.20
CA ARG A 650 -15.81 -7.81 29.92
C ARG A 650 -15.62 -9.00 29.00
N GLN A 651 -14.44 -9.62 29.03
CA GLN A 651 -14.20 -10.87 28.31
C GLN A 651 -15.12 -11.97 28.79
N ASP A 652 -15.23 -12.13 30.13
CA ASP A 652 -16.08 -13.14 30.71
C ASP A 652 -17.55 -12.92 30.37
N LEU A 653 -18.02 -11.65 30.33
CA LEU A 653 -19.36 -11.28 29.87
C LEU A 653 -19.57 -11.64 28.40
N ALA A 654 -18.65 -11.28 27.51
CA ALA A 654 -18.73 -11.61 26.10
C ALA A 654 -18.75 -13.14 25.86
N LEU A 655 -17.88 -13.88 26.54
CA LEU A 655 -17.82 -15.32 26.45
C LEU A 655 -19.10 -15.98 27.05
N ALA A 656 -19.62 -15.44 28.15
CA ALA A 656 -20.87 -15.95 28.76
C ALA A 656 -22.07 -15.69 27.82
N ALA A 657 -22.17 -14.53 27.19
CA ALA A 657 -23.22 -14.21 26.24
C ALA A 657 -23.14 -15.12 24.98
N LEU A 658 -21.93 -15.30 24.42
CA LEU A 658 -21.71 -16.24 23.31
C LEU A 658 -22.06 -17.68 23.68
N ARG A 659 -21.73 -18.13 24.89
CA ARG A 659 -22.09 -19.48 25.36
C ARG A 659 -23.60 -19.64 25.54
N ARG A 660 -24.31 -18.62 26.04
CA ARG A 660 -25.78 -18.65 26.17
C ARG A 660 -26.45 -18.79 24.81
N PHE A 661 -26.03 -17.95 23.83
CA PHE A 661 -26.56 -18.02 22.50
C PHE A 661 -26.20 -19.35 21.79
N GLY A 662 -24.95 -19.83 21.92
CA GLY A 662 -24.50 -21.10 21.33
C GLY A 662 -25.31 -22.31 21.85
N ARG A 663 -25.60 -22.38 23.17
CA ARG A 663 -26.48 -23.43 23.75
C ARG A 663 -27.89 -23.37 23.17
N GLY A 664 -28.44 -22.18 22.95
CA GLY A 664 -29.73 -22.03 22.28
C GLY A 664 -29.73 -22.56 20.84
N LEU A 665 -28.66 -22.29 20.09
CA LEU A 665 -28.47 -22.85 18.74
C LEU A 665 -28.31 -24.37 18.75
N GLU A 666 -27.53 -24.92 19.68
CA GLU A 666 -27.35 -26.38 19.83
C GLU A 666 -28.65 -27.08 20.13
N ALA A 667 -29.47 -26.49 21.00
CA ALA A 667 -30.79 -27.02 21.31
C ALA A 667 -31.74 -27.07 20.10
N LEU A 668 -31.63 -26.04 19.22
CA LEU A 668 -32.38 -26.02 17.95
C LEU A 668 -31.83 -27.03 16.94
N LEU A 669 -30.52 -27.21 16.89
CA LEU A 669 -29.87 -28.17 15.99
C LEU A 669 -30.12 -29.63 16.38
N ALA A 670 -30.43 -29.88 17.66
CA ALA A 670 -30.83 -31.21 18.15
C ALA A 670 -32.27 -31.60 17.77
N GLN A 671 -33.09 -30.65 17.35
CA GLN A 671 -34.47 -30.88 16.91
C GLN A 671 -34.48 -31.22 15.41
N PRO A 672 -35.24 -32.28 14.98
CA PRO A 672 -35.38 -32.61 13.57
C PRO A 672 -36.08 -31.47 12.83
N SER A 673 -35.43 -30.87 11.87
CA SER A 673 -35.96 -29.78 11.03
C SER A 673 -36.16 -30.29 9.61
N LYS A 674 -37.30 -29.93 9.01
CA LYS A 674 -37.58 -30.17 7.57
C LYS A 674 -36.90 -29.13 6.65
N ASP A 675 -36.52 -28.00 7.22
CA ASP A 675 -35.84 -26.95 6.46
C ASP A 675 -34.31 -27.11 6.55
N LEU A 676 -33.77 -27.71 5.50
CA LEU A 676 -32.33 -27.96 5.37
C LEU A 676 -31.54 -26.63 5.25
N GLY A 677 -32.10 -25.60 4.62
CA GLY A 677 -31.47 -24.29 4.47
C GLY A 677 -31.28 -23.59 5.81
N ALA A 678 -32.32 -23.54 6.64
CA ALA A 678 -32.27 -22.97 7.98
C ALA A 678 -31.32 -23.75 8.89
N THR A 679 -31.35 -25.09 8.81
CA THR A 679 -30.43 -25.94 9.57
C THR A 679 -28.99 -25.67 9.23
N ARG A 680 -28.64 -25.55 7.95
CA ARG A 680 -27.30 -25.18 7.50
C ARG A 680 -26.86 -23.82 7.99
N GLN A 681 -27.72 -22.80 7.93
CA GLN A 681 -27.42 -21.47 8.45
C GLN A 681 -27.16 -21.50 9.95
N ARG A 682 -27.94 -22.23 10.74
CA ARG A 682 -27.74 -22.45 12.18
C ARG A 682 -26.39 -23.10 12.48
N PHE A 683 -25.95 -24.08 11.68
CA PHE A 683 -24.61 -24.66 11.77
C PHE A 683 -23.51 -23.64 11.54
N ILE A 684 -23.63 -22.82 10.49
CA ILE A 684 -22.67 -21.75 10.18
C ILE A 684 -22.57 -20.76 11.34
N MET A 685 -23.72 -20.41 11.96
CA MET A 685 -23.77 -19.55 13.13
C MET A 685 -23.11 -20.18 14.36
N ASN A 686 -23.37 -21.46 14.62
CA ASN A 686 -22.76 -22.16 15.78
C ASN A 686 -21.23 -22.19 15.67
N VAL A 687 -20.70 -22.45 14.49
CA VAL A 687 -19.25 -22.39 14.27
C VAL A 687 -18.72 -20.96 14.36
N ALA A 688 -19.45 -19.96 13.89
CA ALA A 688 -19.06 -18.57 14.09
C ALA A 688 -18.96 -18.21 15.59
N VAL A 689 -19.90 -18.72 16.42
CA VAL A 689 -19.81 -18.58 17.88
C VAL A 689 -18.54 -19.22 18.43
N LEU A 690 -18.24 -20.47 18.04
CA LEU A 690 -17.05 -21.20 18.51
C LEU A 690 -15.75 -20.50 18.09
N ILE A 691 -15.69 -20.00 16.87
CA ILE A 691 -14.54 -19.21 16.37
C ILE A 691 -14.34 -17.94 17.19
N LEU A 692 -15.42 -17.22 17.48
CA LEU A 692 -15.35 -16.01 18.30
C LEU A 692 -14.86 -16.33 19.71
N GLN A 693 -15.41 -17.36 20.35
CA GLN A 693 -14.97 -17.79 21.68
C GLN A 693 -13.48 -18.13 21.70
N GLN A 694 -13.02 -18.93 20.76
CA GLN A 694 -11.61 -19.32 20.65
C GLN A 694 -10.71 -18.11 20.36
N SER A 695 -11.11 -17.22 19.46
CA SER A 695 -10.34 -16.02 19.11
C SER A 695 -10.24 -15.05 20.29
N LEU A 696 -11.32 -14.83 21.02
CA LEU A 696 -11.33 -13.98 22.22
C LEU A 696 -10.43 -14.54 23.32
N GLN A 697 -10.38 -15.87 23.50
CA GLN A 697 -9.49 -16.52 24.48
C GLN A 697 -8.02 -16.47 24.04
N ARG A 698 -7.74 -16.76 22.76
CA ARG A 698 -6.37 -16.83 22.21
C ARG A 698 -5.66 -15.48 22.23
N TYR A 699 -6.37 -14.41 21.92
CA TYR A 699 -5.79 -13.07 21.79
C TYR A 699 -5.98 -12.20 23.05
N ARG A 700 -6.35 -12.81 24.18
CA ARG A 700 -6.62 -12.12 25.45
C ARG A 700 -5.48 -11.20 25.88
N THR A 701 -4.27 -11.72 26.02
CA THR A 701 -3.09 -10.97 26.49
C THR A 701 -2.80 -9.77 25.61
N LEU A 702 -2.82 -9.95 24.29
CA LEU A 702 -2.57 -8.89 23.31
C LEU A 702 -3.66 -7.82 23.28
N LEU A 703 -4.91 -8.24 23.50
CA LEU A 703 -6.03 -7.32 23.59
C LEU A 703 -5.99 -6.52 24.90
N GLU A 704 -5.43 -7.09 25.98
CA GLU A 704 -5.25 -6.43 27.29
C GLU A 704 -4.02 -5.50 27.34
N GLU A 705 -2.89 -5.87 26.73
CA GLU A 705 -1.64 -5.10 26.76
C GLU A 705 -1.72 -3.77 25.99
N ASP A 706 -2.61 -3.66 25.03
CA ASP A 706 -2.70 -2.47 24.14
C ASP A 706 -3.49 -1.30 24.79
N ARG A 707 -3.71 -1.32 26.11
CA ARG A 707 -4.37 -0.24 26.90
C ARG A 707 -3.58 1.08 26.94
N GLY A 708 -2.31 1.06 26.58
CA GLY A 708 -1.39 2.18 26.75
C GLY A 708 -1.14 3.04 25.52
N ALA A 709 -1.86 2.89 24.41
CA ALA A 709 -1.74 3.84 23.32
C ALA A 709 -2.48 5.13 23.69
N PRO A 710 -1.79 6.26 23.97
CA PRO A 710 -2.49 7.51 24.22
C PRO A 710 -3.34 7.83 23.00
N ALA A 711 -4.61 8.09 23.21
CA ALA A 711 -5.45 8.79 22.27
C ALA A 711 -4.75 10.13 21.99
N VAL A 712 -4.05 10.22 20.87
CA VAL A 712 -3.59 11.52 20.40
C VAL A 712 -4.84 12.19 19.86
N VAL A 713 -5.28 13.19 20.58
CA VAL A 713 -6.47 14.03 20.43
C VAL A 713 -7.70 13.45 21.14
N GLU A 714 -7.80 13.69 22.44
CA GLU A 714 -9.05 13.98 23.09
C GLU A 714 -9.62 15.22 22.39
N GLU A 715 -10.78 15.09 21.75
CA GLU A 715 -11.63 16.24 21.44
C GLU A 715 -11.90 16.94 22.79
N PRO A 716 -11.80 18.28 22.88
CA PRO A 716 -12.18 18.96 24.09
C PRO A 716 -13.66 18.67 24.36
N GLU A 717 -13.95 18.02 25.49
CA GLU A 717 -15.28 17.97 26.05
C GLU A 717 -15.83 19.39 26.08
N GLU A 718 -16.87 19.66 25.29
CA GLU A 718 -17.71 20.85 25.49
C GLU A 718 -18.28 20.77 26.91
N GLU A 719 -17.67 21.49 27.84
CA GLU A 719 -18.28 21.82 29.11
C GLU A 719 -19.58 22.59 28.83
N GLY A 720 -20.66 21.87 28.79
CA GLY A 720 -22.01 22.39 28.78
C GLY A 720 -22.29 23.18 30.07
N GLY A 721 -21.91 24.44 30.07
CA GLY A 721 -22.28 25.38 31.09
C GLY A 721 -23.79 25.62 31.10
N HIS A 722 -24.53 24.84 31.84
CA HIS A 722 -25.84 25.24 32.34
C HIS A 722 -25.64 26.15 33.56
N ALA A 723 -25.82 27.46 33.35
CA ALA A 723 -26.17 28.38 34.41
C ALA A 723 -27.03 29.52 33.88
N ARG A 724 -28.33 29.42 34.21
CA ARG A 724 -29.40 30.47 34.30
C ARG A 724 -29.81 31.15 33.01
#